data_49bc2689a158e4484ba8280c6006feaa
#
_entry.id   49bc2689a158e4484ba8280c6006feaa
#
_cell.length_a   1.000
_cell.length_b   1.000
_cell.length_c   1.000
_cell.angle_alpha   90.00
_cell.angle_beta   90.00
_cell.angle_gamma   90.00
#
_symmetry.space_group_name_H-M   'P 1'
#
loop_
_entity.id
_entity.type
_entity.pdbx_description
1 polymer ?
#
loop_
_entity_poly.entity_id
_entity_poly.type
_entity_poly.pdbx_seq_one_letter_code
_entity_poly.pdbx_strand_id
1 'polypeptide(L)'
;MPHPKVLSLSLVSTALLTALSSSSFAQEVQNSEQAGPMEQISIFGKRNPLNTVPGSGHQITETQLETFKYTDIMRTLSSVPGVYIQEEDGYGLRPNIGMRGTGQNRSEKVTIMEDGVIAAPAPYASSAAYYFPTSGRMESVEILKGSSTVKYGPRTTGGVINMLSRQIPEEELAGKLDIAAGQDGFGKLHGYAGGQGERVGAVVDLYRYQADGFKDINGVGGDTGFKKNDAMAKFSVRSAKDAKFEQVLEFKLKYSDETSNETYMGLTDEDFAANPYSRYSASQKDVMNTEHKQLQINHIIDFSDNITLGTTVYHNDFKRNWYKTSKVNGEKISGGGIQIASDFDRDPTSGDLEVDVKANNRAYLSQGIQTELNWYLDSHEIAFGARYHEDEMDRFQWVDTYTMGSDQVLLMTEAGTPGTDSNRIDSAEALALYVQDKINFGDFNITAGVRYEDVTTNRRDWGKENPGRNGEPGKVKDNSFSAFMPSLSATYQVNDSLLVLAGVQKGFSPASPGNSQGEEEESWNYEAGARYNSGELTSEAIFFYSDYSNMHGDCTEFAGCNDENIGDQYNAGEVDITGLELSLAYNFNSGGQVNFPVKLAYTYTSSEFGNSFESDFWGDVEKGYALPYLAENILFASAGIAGDNWELTIAARYTDDIRTEAGEGSIPSDELIEAKTIVDLSGRYFISEAQELYLTAENLFDEEYVATKIHGSSSAGKPMTVTVGYSYKF
;
A
#
# COMPACT_ATOMS: atom_id res chain seq x y z
N MET A 1 36.21 -8.33 17.97
CA MET A 1 35.39 -9.22 18.82
C MET A 1 34.25 -9.70 17.94
N PRO A 2 34.02 -10.99 17.70
CA PRO A 2 33.04 -11.45 16.72
C PRO A 2 31.63 -11.43 17.32
N HIS A 3 30.67 -10.95 16.53
CA HIS A 3 29.25 -10.91 16.84
C HIS A 3 28.60 -12.30 16.76
N PRO A 4 27.64 -12.64 17.64
CA PRO A 4 26.92 -13.91 17.60
C PRO A 4 25.72 -13.80 16.64
N LYS A 5 25.90 -14.18 15.38
CA LYS A 5 24.82 -14.22 14.37
C LYS A 5 24.39 -15.63 13.94
N VAL A 6 24.79 -16.70 14.62
CA VAL A 6 24.61 -18.08 14.11
C VAL A 6 23.53 -18.88 14.86
N LEU A 7 22.97 -18.40 15.96
CA LEU A 7 22.09 -19.25 16.81
C LEU A 7 20.58 -19.16 16.51
N SER A 8 20.12 -18.24 15.66
CA SER A 8 18.67 -18.08 15.41
C SER A 8 18.12 -18.94 14.26
N LEU A 9 18.97 -19.39 13.32
CA LEU A 9 18.49 -20.18 12.17
C LEU A 9 18.27 -21.67 12.48
N SER A 10 18.95 -22.23 13.48
CA SER A 10 18.85 -23.67 13.79
C SER A 10 17.57 -24.08 14.51
N LEU A 11 16.97 -23.19 15.31
CA LEU A 11 15.74 -23.48 16.07
C LEU A 11 14.48 -23.43 15.20
N VAL A 12 14.43 -22.53 14.21
CA VAL A 12 13.29 -22.42 13.29
C VAL A 12 13.28 -23.59 12.29
N SER A 13 14.45 -24.01 11.81
CA SER A 13 14.57 -25.18 10.91
C SER A 13 14.17 -26.50 11.60
N THR A 14 14.46 -26.63 12.90
CA THR A 14 14.11 -27.83 13.67
C THR A 14 12.63 -27.91 14.00
N ALA A 15 11.95 -26.80 14.21
CA ALA A 15 10.50 -26.77 14.47
C ALA A 15 9.69 -27.12 13.20
N LEU A 16 10.12 -26.67 12.02
CA LEU A 16 9.48 -27.03 10.76
C LEU A 16 9.71 -28.51 10.37
N LEU A 17 10.90 -29.06 10.61
CA LEU A 17 11.24 -30.44 10.29
C LEU A 17 10.56 -31.46 11.24
N THR A 18 10.24 -31.07 12.49
CA THR A 18 9.48 -31.92 13.41
C THR A 18 7.98 -31.96 13.12
N ALA A 19 7.43 -30.92 12.49
CA ALA A 19 6.04 -30.91 12.05
C ALA A 19 5.79 -31.82 10.83
N LEU A 20 6.82 -32.06 10.00
CA LEU A 20 6.72 -32.91 8.80
C LEU A 20 6.82 -34.41 9.09
N SER A 21 7.15 -34.85 10.32
CA SER A 21 7.35 -36.26 10.67
C SER A 21 6.17 -36.95 11.33
N SER A 22 5.01 -36.29 11.52
CA SER A 22 3.85 -36.86 12.24
C SER A 22 2.59 -37.10 11.37
N SER A 23 2.73 -37.24 10.04
CA SER A 23 1.59 -37.56 9.18
C SER A 23 1.33 -39.08 9.07
N SER A 24 0.60 -39.63 10.01
CA SER A 24 -0.16 -40.85 9.78
C SER A 24 -1.26 -41.01 10.85
N PHE A 25 -2.41 -40.43 10.58
CA PHE A 25 -3.71 -40.88 11.09
C PHE A 25 -4.81 -40.07 10.41
N ALA A 26 -5.35 -40.62 9.30
CA ALA A 26 -6.65 -40.23 8.80
C ALA A 26 -7.70 -41.03 9.60
N GLN A 27 -8.55 -40.34 10.34
CA GLN A 27 -9.73 -40.91 10.94
C GLN A 27 -10.94 -40.02 10.70
N GLU A 28 -12.05 -40.66 10.30
CA GLU A 28 -13.33 -40.08 9.91
C GLU A 28 -13.81 -38.97 10.86
N VAL A 29 -14.16 -37.83 10.29
CA VAL A 29 -14.78 -36.72 11.01
C VAL A 29 -16.25 -36.99 11.23
N GLN A 30 -16.66 -37.26 12.48
CA GLN A 30 -18.03 -37.10 12.91
C GLN A 30 -18.37 -35.63 13.08
N ASN A 31 -19.52 -35.22 12.50
CA ASN A 31 -20.09 -33.88 12.64
C ASN A 31 -20.21 -33.46 14.11
N SER A 32 -19.31 -32.63 14.59
CA SER A 32 -19.53 -31.80 15.78
C SER A 32 -20.12 -30.48 15.32
N GLU A 33 -21.15 -29.96 15.97
CA GLU A 33 -21.68 -28.62 15.79
C GLU A 33 -20.50 -27.63 15.91
N GLN A 34 -20.10 -27.07 14.79
CA GLN A 34 -18.97 -26.14 14.70
C GLN A 34 -19.35 -24.86 15.42
N ALA A 35 -18.50 -24.43 16.37
CA ALA A 35 -18.48 -23.06 16.79
C ALA A 35 -18.25 -22.20 15.52
N GLY A 36 -19.13 -21.24 15.24
CA GLY A 36 -19.01 -20.39 14.05
C GLY A 36 -17.62 -19.74 13.96
N PRO A 37 -17.10 -19.52 12.77
CA PRO A 37 -15.80 -18.91 12.60
C PRO A 37 -15.76 -17.56 13.31
N MET A 38 -14.61 -17.26 13.94
CA MET A 38 -14.36 -15.98 14.61
C MET A 38 -14.61 -14.81 13.66
N GLU A 39 -15.33 -13.77 14.08
CA GLU A 39 -15.49 -12.57 13.27
C GLU A 39 -14.09 -11.96 13.00
N GLN A 40 -13.73 -11.88 11.73
CA GLN A 40 -12.58 -11.09 11.30
C GLN A 40 -12.92 -9.61 11.47
N ILE A 41 -11.94 -8.79 11.80
CA ILE A 41 -12.04 -7.33 11.64
C ILE A 41 -11.91 -7.04 10.13
N SER A 42 -12.90 -7.48 9.40
CA SER A 42 -13.07 -7.27 7.97
C SER A 42 -13.98 -6.07 7.77
N ILE A 43 -13.64 -5.22 6.82
CA ILE A 43 -14.47 -4.09 6.40
C ILE A 43 -15.85 -4.56 5.96
N PHE A 44 -15.91 -5.69 5.26
CA PHE A 44 -17.17 -6.23 4.72
C PHE A 44 -17.97 -7.05 5.74
N GLY A 45 -17.33 -7.58 6.79
CA GLY A 45 -17.96 -8.44 7.79
C GLY A 45 -18.59 -9.71 7.20
N LYS A 46 -18.91 -10.70 8.03
CA LYS A 46 -19.54 -11.96 7.58
C LYS A 46 -20.99 -11.79 7.10
N ARG A 47 -21.69 -10.77 7.60
CA ARG A 47 -23.12 -10.53 7.31
C ARG A 47 -23.34 -9.60 6.11
N ASN A 48 -22.27 -8.94 5.59
CA ASN A 48 -22.35 -8.03 4.47
C ASN A 48 -21.53 -8.55 3.29
N PRO A 49 -22.10 -9.37 2.40
CA PRO A 49 -21.43 -9.72 1.16
C PRO A 49 -21.15 -8.46 0.33
N LEU A 50 -20.05 -8.48 -0.44
CA LEU A 50 -19.56 -7.37 -1.24
C LEU A 50 -20.65 -6.69 -2.12
N ASN A 51 -21.60 -7.49 -2.63
CA ASN A 51 -22.72 -7.00 -3.44
C ASN A 51 -23.72 -6.11 -2.68
N THR A 52 -23.67 -6.07 -1.33
CA THR A 52 -24.53 -5.21 -0.50
C THR A 52 -23.82 -3.99 0.06
N VAL A 53 -22.54 -3.78 -0.29
CA VAL A 53 -21.80 -2.56 0.09
C VAL A 53 -22.47 -1.35 -0.56
N PRO A 54 -22.79 -0.29 0.23
CA PRO A 54 -23.62 0.83 -0.26
C PRO A 54 -22.93 1.73 -1.28
N GLY A 55 -21.58 1.69 -1.35
CA GLY A 55 -20.76 2.44 -2.31
C GLY A 55 -19.86 1.51 -3.12
N SER A 56 -18.83 2.05 -3.76
CA SER A 56 -17.85 1.25 -4.51
C SER A 56 -16.94 0.49 -3.55
N GLY A 57 -16.93 -0.83 -3.66
CA GLY A 57 -16.10 -1.72 -2.86
C GLY A 57 -15.65 -2.94 -3.65
N HIS A 58 -14.39 -3.34 -3.46
CA HIS A 58 -13.79 -4.51 -4.10
C HIS A 58 -13.06 -5.37 -3.09
N GLN A 59 -13.08 -6.67 -3.30
CA GLN A 59 -12.29 -7.63 -2.54
C GLN A 59 -11.44 -8.45 -3.51
N ILE A 60 -10.15 -8.51 -3.23
CA ILE A 60 -9.23 -9.45 -3.86
C ILE A 60 -9.10 -10.64 -2.93
N THR A 61 -9.59 -11.79 -3.37
CA THR A 61 -9.61 -13.02 -2.56
C THR A 61 -8.26 -13.73 -2.57
N GLU A 62 -8.05 -14.68 -1.64
CA GLU A 62 -6.86 -15.52 -1.61
C GLU A 62 -6.62 -16.22 -2.96
N THR A 63 -7.66 -16.75 -3.60
CA THR A 63 -7.55 -17.40 -4.91
C THR A 63 -7.00 -16.44 -5.98
N GLN A 64 -7.42 -15.18 -5.97
CA GLN A 64 -6.92 -14.17 -6.90
C GLN A 64 -5.47 -13.76 -6.59
N LEU A 65 -5.09 -13.67 -5.30
CA LEU A 65 -3.71 -13.44 -4.88
C LEU A 65 -2.79 -14.60 -5.31
N GLU A 66 -3.27 -15.82 -5.18
CA GLU A 66 -2.53 -17.04 -5.54
C GLU A 66 -2.42 -17.28 -7.06
N THR A 67 -3.20 -16.61 -7.91
CA THR A 67 -3.15 -16.80 -9.38
C THR A 67 -1.80 -16.43 -9.95
N PHE A 68 -1.30 -15.23 -9.66
CA PHE A 68 0.02 -14.75 -10.13
C PHE A 68 1.08 -14.77 -9.04
N LYS A 69 0.69 -14.86 -7.77
CA LYS A 69 1.58 -14.83 -6.59
C LYS A 69 2.56 -13.63 -6.61
N TYR A 70 2.06 -12.47 -7.09
CA TYR A 70 2.84 -11.24 -7.12
C TYR A 70 3.41 -10.88 -5.74
N THR A 71 4.66 -10.45 -5.70
CA THR A 71 5.23 -9.81 -4.51
C THR A 71 4.88 -8.33 -4.46
N ASP A 72 4.65 -7.71 -5.61
CA ASP A 72 4.22 -6.32 -5.76
C ASP A 72 2.70 -6.19 -5.67
N ILE A 73 2.23 -5.56 -4.58
CA ILE A 73 0.79 -5.30 -4.36
C ILE A 73 0.19 -4.40 -5.46
N MET A 74 0.96 -3.51 -6.05
CA MET A 74 0.47 -2.61 -7.11
C MET A 74 0.02 -3.39 -8.33
N ARG A 75 0.75 -4.47 -8.71
CA ARG A 75 0.33 -5.35 -9.81
C ARG A 75 -1.00 -6.05 -9.50
N THR A 76 -1.22 -6.45 -8.26
CA THR A 76 -2.49 -7.03 -7.81
C THR A 76 -3.63 -6.01 -7.87
N LEU A 77 -3.40 -4.80 -7.34
CA LEU A 77 -4.38 -3.71 -7.26
C LEU A 77 -4.75 -3.15 -8.64
N SER A 78 -3.90 -3.28 -9.66
CA SER A 78 -4.21 -2.85 -11.03
C SER A 78 -5.43 -3.55 -11.63
N SER A 79 -5.88 -4.65 -11.02
CA SER A 79 -7.10 -5.37 -11.39
C SER A 79 -8.39 -4.74 -10.82
N VAL A 80 -8.28 -3.65 -10.07
CA VAL A 80 -9.41 -2.95 -9.42
C VAL A 80 -9.63 -1.60 -10.11
N PRO A 81 -10.83 -1.34 -10.68
CA PRO A 81 -11.11 -0.06 -11.31
C PRO A 81 -10.94 1.11 -10.34
N GLY A 82 -10.52 2.27 -10.83
CA GLY A 82 -10.34 3.49 -10.05
C GLY A 82 -9.12 3.48 -9.13
N VAL A 83 -8.25 2.47 -9.22
CA VAL A 83 -6.97 2.42 -8.50
C VAL A 83 -5.84 2.77 -9.47
N TYR A 84 -5.04 3.76 -9.10
CA TYR A 84 -3.87 4.23 -9.83
C TYR A 84 -2.63 3.76 -9.13
N ILE A 85 -1.68 3.26 -9.89
CA ILE A 85 -0.39 2.78 -9.37
C ILE A 85 0.75 3.46 -10.12
N GLN A 86 1.86 3.68 -9.41
CA GLN A 86 3.10 4.14 -10.00
C GLN A 86 4.25 3.28 -9.50
N GLU A 87 4.75 2.41 -10.36
CA GLU A 87 5.88 1.53 -10.06
C GLU A 87 7.16 2.36 -9.87
N GLU A 88 8.05 1.92 -8.99
CA GLU A 88 9.32 2.61 -8.71
C GLU A 88 10.48 1.62 -8.64
N ASP A 89 10.40 0.59 -7.80
CA ASP A 89 11.47 -0.37 -7.54
C ASP A 89 11.34 -1.67 -8.35
N GLY A 90 10.17 -1.94 -8.92
CA GLY A 90 9.85 -3.16 -9.67
C GLY A 90 9.54 -4.39 -8.80
N TYR A 91 9.61 -4.26 -7.48
CA TYR A 91 9.34 -5.34 -6.52
C TYR A 91 8.23 -5.02 -5.51
N GLY A 92 7.69 -3.78 -5.55
CA GLY A 92 6.60 -3.33 -4.69
C GLY A 92 6.98 -3.06 -3.25
N LEU A 93 8.23 -2.66 -3.01
CA LEU A 93 8.72 -2.36 -1.66
C LEU A 93 8.18 -1.02 -1.15
N ARG A 94 7.85 -0.09 -2.07
CA ARG A 94 7.35 1.26 -1.80
C ARG A 94 6.15 1.57 -2.68
N PRO A 95 4.97 1.01 -2.36
CA PRO A 95 3.78 1.22 -3.17
C PRO A 95 3.37 2.69 -3.25
N ASN A 96 3.15 3.16 -4.47
CA ASN A 96 2.56 4.45 -4.76
C ASN A 96 1.16 4.20 -5.33
N ILE A 97 0.13 4.44 -4.51
CA ILE A 97 -1.26 4.10 -4.79
C ILE A 97 -2.11 5.34 -4.60
N GLY A 98 -2.87 5.70 -5.61
CA GLY A 98 -3.96 6.67 -5.57
C GLY A 98 -5.28 6.03 -5.95
N MET A 99 -6.39 6.68 -5.66
CA MET A 99 -7.72 6.24 -6.05
C MET A 99 -8.52 7.41 -6.59
N ARG A 100 -9.29 7.19 -7.66
CA ARG A 100 -10.18 8.20 -8.27
C ARG A 100 -9.48 9.53 -8.53
N GLY A 101 -8.23 9.48 -9.02
CA GLY A 101 -7.45 10.66 -9.41
C GLY A 101 -6.72 11.38 -8.27
N THR A 102 -6.72 10.84 -7.04
CA THR A 102 -5.87 11.39 -5.96
C THR A 102 -4.40 11.10 -6.21
N GLY A 103 -3.52 11.93 -5.63
CA GLY A 103 -2.06 11.74 -5.71
C GLY A 103 -1.61 10.36 -5.22
N GLN A 104 -0.63 9.80 -5.91
CA GLN A 104 -0.16 8.42 -5.69
C GLN A 104 1.07 8.36 -4.78
N ASN A 105 1.84 9.46 -4.66
CA ASN A 105 3.11 9.50 -3.95
C ASN A 105 3.00 8.91 -2.55
N ARG A 106 3.73 7.80 -2.31
CA ARG A 106 3.75 7.07 -1.04
C ARG A 106 2.36 6.78 -0.45
N SER A 107 1.34 6.61 -1.32
CA SER A 107 -0.04 6.32 -0.94
C SER A 107 -0.63 7.30 0.09
N GLU A 108 -0.18 8.56 0.09
CA GLU A 108 -0.48 9.55 1.14
C GLU A 108 -1.95 9.98 1.23
N LYS A 109 -2.74 9.73 0.17
CA LYS A 109 -4.18 10.05 0.09
C LYS A 109 -5.10 8.85 0.38
N VAL A 110 -4.52 7.70 0.73
CA VAL A 110 -5.24 6.44 0.95
C VAL A 110 -5.02 5.95 2.38
N THR A 111 -6.09 5.57 3.06
CA THR A 111 -5.98 4.91 4.37
C THR A 111 -5.56 3.46 4.19
N ILE A 112 -4.28 3.16 4.47
CA ILE A 112 -3.74 1.79 4.44
C ILE A 112 -3.92 1.15 5.81
N MET A 113 -4.51 -0.04 5.84
CA MET A 113 -4.78 -0.79 7.07
C MET A 113 -4.28 -2.24 6.96
N GLU A 114 -3.97 -2.84 8.09
CA GLU A 114 -3.79 -4.28 8.24
C GLU A 114 -4.66 -4.78 9.40
N ASP A 115 -5.55 -5.72 9.13
CA ASP A 115 -6.54 -6.25 10.09
C ASP A 115 -7.30 -5.12 10.85
N GLY A 116 -7.75 -4.10 10.10
CA GLY A 116 -8.52 -2.98 10.66
C GLY A 116 -7.72 -1.94 11.45
N VAL A 117 -6.39 -2.07 11.55
CA VAL A 117 -5.50 -1.10 12.19
C VAL A 117 -4.71 -0.34 11.13
N ILE A 118 -4.57 0.99 11.30
CA ILE A 118 -3.82 1.83 10.36
C ILE A 118 -2.37 1.35 10.32
N ALA A 119 -1.87 1.07 9.11
CA ALA A 119 -0.53 0.54 8.87
C ALA A 119 0.48 1.63 8.50
N ALA A 120 0.03 2.78 7.96
CA ALA A 120 0.91 3.92 7.71
C ALA A 120 1.62 4.36 8.99
N PRO A 121 2.94 4.65 8.96
CA PRO A 121 3.75 4.81 10.18
C PRO A 121 3.31 5.96 11.10
N ALA A 122 2.86 7.10 10.52
CA ALA A 122 2.35 8.24 11.28
C ALA A 122 1.29 8.97 10.43
N PRO A 123 0.06 8.42 10.34
CA PRO A 123 -0.93 8.84 9.34
C PRO A 123 -1.44 10.28 9.53
N TYR A 124 -1.32 10.87 10.70
CA TYR A 124 -1.69 12.25 10.99
C TYR A 124 -0.49 13.20 10.93
N ALA A 125 0.65 12.83 11.53
CA ALA A 125 1.84 13.70 11.58
C ALA A 125 2.69 13.63 10.30
N SER A 126 2.63 12.55 9.52
CA SER A 126 3.38 12.35 8.28
C SER A 126 2.61 11.46 7.31
N SER A 127 2.12 12.04 6.22
CA SER A 127 1.22 11.39 5.25
C SER A 127 1.79 10.14 4.58
N ALA A 128 3.08 10.16 4.27
CA ALA A 128 3.74 9.16 3.43
C ALA A 128 3.80 7.76 4.06
N ALA A 129 3.21 6.77 3.42
CA ALA A 129 3.20 5.36 3.84
C ALA A 129 4.52 4.65 3.48
N TYR A 130 5.62 5.03 4.14
CA TYR A 130 6.93 4.37 3.94
C TYR A 130 6.98 2.92 4.45
N TYR A 131 6.07 2.52 5.31
CA TYR A 131 5.82 1.13 5.63
C TYR A 131 4.55 0.68 4.91
N PHE A 132 4.65 -0.49 4.28
CA PHE A 132 3.51 -1.16 3.67
C PHE A 132 3.53 -2.64 4.07
N PRO A 133 2.38 -3.23 4.48
CA PRO A 133 2.29 -4.64 4.84
C PRO A 133 2.73 -5.57 3.69
N THR A 134 3.45 -6.64 3.99
CA THR A 134 3.94 -7.60 2.99
C THR A 134 2.77 -8.34 2.34
N SER A 135 2.49 -8.06 1.07
CA SER A 135 1.32 -8.58 0.34
C SER A 135 1.26 -10.10 0.25
N GLY A 136 2.41 -10.76 0.08
CA GLY A 136 2.48 -12.21 -0.04
C GLY A 136 2.06 -13.02 1.21
N ARG A 137 1.86 -12.33 2.34
CA ARG A 137 1.37 -12.91 3.61
C ARG A 137 -0.14 -12.70 3.81
N MET A 138 -0.82 -12.01 2.88
CA MET A 138 -2.24 -11.67 3.04
C MET A 138 -3.16 -12.76 2.50
N GLU A 139 -4.30 -12.93 3.15
CA GLU A 139 -5.39 -13.79 2.67
C GLU A 139 -6.32 -13.06 1.72
N SER A 140 -6.53 -11.77 1.94
CA SER A 140 -7.37 -10.95 1.08
C SER A 140 -7.02 -9.48 1.21
N VAL A 141 -7.47 -8.68 0.24
CA VAL A 141 -7.36 -7.23 0.26
C VAL A 141 -8.75 -6.64 -0.01
N GLU A 142 -9.19 -5.76 0.87
CA GLU A 142 -10.45 -5.06 0.78
C GLU A 142 -10.19 -3.61 0.38
N ILE A 143 -10.91 -3.12 -0.61
CA ILE A 143 -10.79 -1.77 -1.15
C ILE A 143 -12.15 -1.10 -1.10
N LEU A 144 -12.23 0.08 -0.44
CA LEU A 144 -13.42 0.92 -0.37
C LEU A 144 -13.14 2.29 -0.96
N LYS A 145 -14.12 2.83 -1.67
CA LYS A 145 -14.08 4.17 -2.26
C LYS A 145 -15.42 4.89 -2.01
N GLY A 146 -15.39 6.23 -2.03
CA GLY A 146 -16.60 7.05 -1.94
C GLY A 146 -17.40 6.81 -0.66
N SER A 147 -18.72 6.68 -0.80
CA SER A 147 -19.69 6.71 0.31
C SER A 147 -19.54 5.59 1.34
N SER A 148 -18.81 4.51 1.02
CA SER A 148 -18.56 3.40 1.94
C SER A 148 -17.42 3.63 2.93
N THR A 149 -16.71 4.76 2.88
CA THR A 149 -15.49 4.99 3.68
C THR A 149 -15.71 5.72 5.01
N VAL A 150 -16.94 6.14 5.36
CA VAL A 150 -17.25 6.99 6.52
C VAL A 150 -16.76 6.46 7.87
N LYS A 151 -16.68 5.14 8.05
CA LYS A 151 -16.17 4.51 9.29
C LYS A 151 -14.64 4.64 9.45
N TYR A 152 -13.93 4.98 8.39
CA TYR A 152 -12.47 4.92 8.29
C TYR A 152 -11.85 6.31 8.18
N GLY A 153 -10.56 6.40 8.41
CA GLY A 153 -9.78 7.63 8.35
C GLY A 153 -8.40 7.43 8.97
N PRO A 154 -7.54 8.43 8.85
CA PRO A 154 -7.84 9.85 8.59
C PRO A 154 -7.89 10.26 7.11
N ARG A 155 -7.39 9.47 6.16
CA ARG A 155 -7.16 9.87 4.77
C ARG A 155 -8.16 9.17 3.87
N THR A 156 -9.37 9.71 3.77
CA THR A 156 -10.50 9.10 3.06
C THR A 156 -10.88 9.82 1.76
N THR A 157 -10.14 10.86 1.37
CA THR A 157 -10.33 11.53 0.08
C THR A 157 -10.05 10.57 -1.08
N GLY A 158 -9.02 9.71 -0.97
CA GLY A 158 -8.71 8.66 -1.95
C GLY A 158 -9.49 7.37 -1.71
N GLY A 159 -9.68 6.95 -0.47
CA GLY A 159 -10.30 5.67 -0.14
C GLY A 159 -9.55 4.88 0.92
N VAL A 160 -9.87 3.60 1.05
CA VAL A 160 -9.34 2.70 2.08
C VAL A 160 -8.89 1.40 1.45
N ILE A 161 -7.70 0.92 1.83
CA ILE A 161 -7.21 -0.43 1.55
C ILE A 161 -6.99 -1.12 2.90
N ASN A 162 -7.70 -2.24 3.14
CA ASN A 162 -7.49 -3.07 4.31
C ASN A 162 -6.93 -4.44 3.88
N MET A 163 -5.73 -4.76 4.33
CA MET A 163 -5.05 -6.01 4.04
C MET A 163 -5.33 -6.98 5.19
N LEU A 164 -5.95 -8.12 4.88
CA LEU A 164 -6.28 -9.13 5.87
C LEU A 164 -5.15 -10.16 5.94
N SER A 165 -4.47 -10.20 7.06
CA SER A 165 -3.40 -11.16 7.31
C SER A 165 -3.96 -12.54 7.66
N ARG A 166 -3.13 -13.57 7.53
CA ARG A 166 -3.49 -14.98 7.83
C ARG A 166 -4.24 -15.09 9.15
N GLN A 167 -5.42 -15.72 9.08
CA GLN A 167 -6.21 -16.04 10.26
C GLN A 167 -5.74 -17.33 10.91
N ILE A 168 -6.11 -17.52 12.18
CA ILE A 168 -5.89 -18.79 12.86
C ILE A 168 -6.78 -19.84 12.17
N PRO A 169 -6.21 -20.93 11.60
CA PRO A 169 -7.00 -21.97 10.95
C PRO A 169 -8.03 -22.59 11.90
N GLU A 170 -9.19 -22.95 11.37
CA GLU A 170 -10.26 -23.61 12.17
C GLU A 170 -9.93 -25.07 12.48
N GLU A 171 -9.11 -25.70 11.66
CA GLU A 171 -8.60 -27.05 11.85
C GLU A 171 -7.69 -27.12 13.08
N GLU A 172 -7.51 -28.32 13.65
CA GLU A 172 -6.56 -28.54 14.74
C GLU A 172 -5.13 -28.23 14.33
N LEU A 173 -4.79 -28.50 13.05
CA LEU A 173 -3.52 -28.16 12.44
C LEU A 173 -3.69 -28.00 10.92
N ALA A 174 -3.36 -26.83 10.42
CA ALA A 174 -3.25 -26.56 9.00
C ALA A 174 -2.02 -25.70 8.74
N GLY A 175 -1.47 -25.78 7.53
CA GLY A 175 -0.32 -24.99 7.17
C GLY A 175 0.00 -25.01 5.68
N LYS A 176 0.96 -24.18 5.30
CA LYS A 176 1.47 -24.07 3.93
C LYS A 176 2.98 -23.83 3.95
N LEU A 177 3.65 -24.41 2.97
CA LEU A 177 5.03 -24.05 2.61
C LEU A 177 5.05 -23.70 1.12
N ASP A 178 5.53 -22.52 0.77
CA ASP A 178 5.67 -22.04 -0.60
C ASP A 178 7.13 -21.56 -0.81
N ILE A 179 7.80 -22.15 -1.79
CA ILE A 179 9.19 -21.78 -2.16
C ILE A 179 9.24 -21.44 -3.64
N ALA A 180 9.99 -20.39 -3.97
CA ALA A 180 10.19 -19.99 -5.36
C ALA A 180 11.61 -19.48 -5.62
N ALA A 181 12.03 -19.60 -6.85
CA ALA A 181 13.26 -19.01 -7.37
C ALA A 181 13.02 -18.45 -8.77
N GLY A 182 13.73 -17.39 -9.12
CA GLY A 182 13.56 -16.70 -10.39
C GLY A 182 14.83 -16.03 -10.88
N GLN A 183 14.69 -15.22 -11.94
CA GLN A 183 15.78 -14.42 -12.48
C GLN A 183 16.25 -13.37 -11.47
N ASP A 184 17.41 -12.76 -11.74
CA ASP A 184 18.03 -11.71 -10.91
C ASP A 184 18.19 -12.12 -9.44
N GLY A 185 18.56 -13.38 -9.19
CA GLY A 185 18.72 -13.90 -7.84
C GLY A 185 17.43 -13.93 -7.00
N PHE A 186 16.26 -13.82 -7.64
CA PHE A 186 15.00 -13.86 -6.91
C PHE A 186 14.81 -15.17 -6.17
N GLY A 187 14.47 -15.06 -4.89
CA GLY A 187 14.14 -16.19 -4.01
C GLY A 187 13.04 -15.82 -3.03
N LYS A 188 12.08 -16.74 -2.87
CA LYS A 188 10.96 -16.59 -1.92
C LYS A 188 10.82 -17.82 -1.05
N LEU A 189 10.60 -17.61 0.24
CA LEU A 189 10.19 -18.61 1.21
C LEU A 189 9.02 -18.06 2.00
N HIS A 190 7.86 -18.69 1.91
CA HIS A 190 6.67 -18.40 2.70
C HIS A 190 6.21 -19.67 3.40
N GLY A 191 5.90 -19.59 4.66
CA GLY A 191 5.33 -20.71 5.39
C GLY A 191 4.53 -20.26 6.59
N TYR A 192 3.37 -20.88 6.77
CA TYR A 192 2.59 -20.73 7.98
C TYR A 192 2.15 -22.09 8.53
N ALA A 193 1.93 -22.13 9.83
CA ALA A 193 1.30 -23.25 10.51
C ALA A 193 0.49 -22.75 11.69
N GLY A 194 -0.67 -23.33 11.91
CA GLY A 194 -1.54 -22.96 13.00
C GLY A 194 -2.72 -23.89 13.15
N GLY A 195 -3.56 -23.61 14.13
CA GLY A 195 -4.78 -24.37 14.35
C GLY A 195 -5.56 -23.89 15.58
N GLN A 196 -6.79 -24.34 15.67
CA GLN A 196 -7.75 -23.97 16.69
C GLN A 196 -8.18 -25.20 17.49
N GLY A 197 -7.91 -25.17 18.79
CA GLY A 197 -8.51 -26.09 19.74
C GLY A 197 -9.82 -25.55 20.31
N GLU A 198 -10.40 -26.22 21.32
CA GLU A 198 -11.70 -25.81 21.88
C GLU A 198 -11.72 -24.36 22.41
N ARG A 199 -10.64 -23.89 23.00
CA ARG A 199 -10.56 -22.58 23.67
C ARG A 199 -9.37 -21.74 23.26
N VAL A 200 -8.36 -22.33 22.67
CA VAL A 200 -7.14 -21.63 22.29
C VAL A 200 -6.80 -21.95 20.85
N GLY A 201 -6.33 -20.93 20.15
CA GLY A 201 -5.84 -21.05 18.79
C GLY A 201 -4.56 -20.28 18.62
N ALA A 202 -3.76 -20.69 17.64
CA ALA A 202 -2.54 -19.96 17.28
C ALA A 202 -2.20 -20.16 15.82
N VAL A 203 -1.52 -19.18 15.23
CA VAL A 203 -0.88 -19.28 13.92
C VAL A 203 0.43 -18.51 13.94
N VAL A 204 1.43 -19.07 13.26
CA VAL A 204 2.70 -18.39 12.96
C VAL A 204 2.85 -18.34 11.44
N ASP A 205 3.21 -17.19 10.91
CA ASP A 205 3.40 -16.93 9.48
C ASP A 205 4.76 -16.27 9.26
N LEU A 206 5.59 -16.84 8.38
CA LEU A 206 6.94 -16.40 8.09
C LEU A 206 7.08 -16.18 6.58
N TYR A 207 7.50 -14.98 6.19
CA TYR A 207 7.72 -14.62 4.80
C TYR A 207 9.10 -14.01 4.60
N ARG A 208 9.86 -14.55 3.65
CA ARG A 208 11.14 -13.98 3.23
C ARG A 208 11.22 -13.96 1.72
N TYR A 209 11.68 -12.86 1.15
CA TYR A 209 11.98 -12.76 -0.26
C TYR A 209 13.14 -11.80 -0.51
N GLN A 210 13.83 -12.02 -1.61
CA GLN A 210 15.01 -11.26 -2.00
C GLN A 210 15.20 -11.31 -3.51
N ALA A 211 15.98 -10.37 -4.04
CA ALA A 211 16.52 -10.38 -5.39
C ALA A 211 17.88 -9.64 -5.39
N ASP A 212 18.74 -9.93 -6.36
CA ASP A 212 20.00 -9.19 -6.56
C ASP A 212 19.78 -7.89 -7.37
N GLY A 213 18.53 -7.71 -7.92
CA GLY A 213 18.13 -6.55 -8.73
C GLY A 213 18.46 -6.70 -10.21
N PHE A 214 17.74 -5.94 -11.04
CA PHE A 214 17.84 -5.99 -12.50
C PHE A 214 18.61 -4.79 -13.10
N LYS A 215 19.20 -3.94 -12.26
CA LYS A 215 19.96 -2.76 -12.70
C LYS A 215 21.45 -2.97 -12.42
N ASP A 216 22.30 -2.39 -13.30
CA ASP A 216 23.76 -2.43 -13.15
C ASP A 216 24.31 -1.03 -12.82
N ILE A 217 25.16 -0.92 -11.78
CA ILE A 217 25.82 0.34 -11.45
C ILE A 217 27.04 0.53 -12.36
N ASN A 218 27.04 1.64 -13.12
CA ASN A 218 28.09 1.95 -14.07
C ASN A 218 29.49 1.92 -13.41
N GLY A 219 30.45 1.33 -14.10
CA GLY A 219 31.85 1.28 -13.70
C GLY A 219 32.21 0.35 -12.55
N VAL A 220 31.35 0.24 -11.54
CA VAL A 220 31.65 -0.52 -10.30
C VAL A 220 30.82 -1.79 -10.15
N GLY A 221 29.68 -1.89 -10.82
CA GLY A 221 28.74 -2.98 -10.61
C GLY A 221 28.19 -3.01 -9.17
N GLY A 222 27.62 -4.14 -8.77
CA GLY A 222 27.15 -4.36 -7.40
C GLY A 222 25.70 -4.83 -7.33
N ASP A 223 25.25 -5.14 -6.12
CA ASP A 223 23.90 -5.58 -5.81
C ASP A 223 22.95 -4.35 -5.80
N THR A 224 21.94 -4.37 -6.66
CA THR A 224 20.91 -3.31 -6.77
C THR A 224 19.54 -3.78 -6.25
N GLY A 225 19.48 -4.95 -5.66
CA GLY A 225 18.28 -5.59 -5.19
C GLY A 225 17.98 -5.36 -3.71
N PHE A 226 17.34 -6.35 -3.12
CA PHE A 226 16.81 -6.22 -1.77
C PHE A 226 16.74 -7.56 -1.03
N LYS A 227 16.57 -7.47 0.29
CA LYS A 227 16.20 -8.56 1.20
C LYS A 227 15.14 -8.09 2.17
N LYS A 228 14.02 -8.79 2.27
CA LYS A 228 12.94 -8.49 3.21
C LYS A 228 12.51 -9.75 3.96
N ASN A 229 12.34 -9.60 5.27
CA ASN A 229 11.80 -10.63 6.16
C ASN A 229 10.54 -10.09 6.82
N ASP A 230 9.54 -10.92 7.00
CA ASP A 230 8.31 -10.61 7.73
C ASP A 230 7.90 -11.85 8.55
N ALA A 231 7.58 -11.64 9.81
CA ALA A 231 7.13 -12.67 10.73
C ALA A 231 5.91 -12.18 11.50
N MET A 232 4.87 -12.98 11.55
CA MET A 232 3.65 -12.71 12.30
C MET A 232 3.28 -13.91 13.15
N ALA A 233 2.74 -13.65 14.36
CA ALA A 233 2.11 -14.67 15.18
C ALA A 233 0.78 -14.13 15.72
N LYS A 234 -0.27 -14.93 15.65
CA LYS A 234 -1.54 -14.69 16.33
C LYS A 234 -1.77 -15.77 17.37
N PHE A 235 -2.34 -15.39 18.50
CA PHE A 235 -2.77 -16.28 19.55
C PHE A 235 -4.14 -15.84 20.06
N SER A 236 -5.10 -16.75 20.15
CA SER A 236 -6.46 -16.46 20.61
C SER A 236 -6.89 -17.31 21.79
N VAL A 237 -7.73 -16.72 22.63
CA VAL A 237 -8.42 -17.39 23.73
C VAL A 237 -9.91 -17.10 23.61
N ARG A 238 -10.74 -18.15 23.59
CA ARG A 238 -12.21 -18.05 23.54
C ARG A 238 -12.83 -18.40 24.88
N SER A 239 -13.97 -17.78 25.17
CA SER A 239 -14.80 -18.17 26.31
C SER A 239 -15.23 -19.63 26.23
N ALA A 240 -15.64 -20.21 27.36
CA ALA A 240 -16.27 -21.54 27.35
C ALA A 240 -17.64 -21.48 26.65
N LYS A 241 -18.07 -22.59 26.04
CA LYS A 241 -19.35 -22.70 25.32
C LYS A 241 -20.58 -22.40 26.19
N ASP A 242 -20.47 -22.57 27.53
CA ASP A 242 -21.50 -22.27 28.52
C ASP A 242 -21.30 -20.90 29.18
N ALA A 243 -20.40 -20.05 28.70
CA ALA A 243 -20.21 -18.72 29.22
C ALA A 243 -21.46 -17.85 28.99
N LYS A 244 -21.70 -16.91 29.89
CA LYS A 244 -22.83 -15.97 29.76
C LYS A 244 -22.75 -15.11 28.49
N PHE A 245 -21.53 -14.76 28.09
CA PHE A 245 -21.23 -14.02 26.88
C PHE A 245 -20.15 -14.74 26.10
N GLU A 246 -20.34 -14.86 24.80
CA GLU A 246 -19.28 -15.31 23.92
C GLU A 246 -18.22 -14.23 23.79
N GLN A 247 -16.93 -14.61 23.96
CA GLN A 247 -15.83 -13.66 23.91
C GLN A 247 -14.61 -14.31 23.29
N VAL A 248 -13.89 -13.49 22.54
CA VAL A 248 -12.59 -13.86 21.99
C VAL A 248 -11.59 -12.75 22.31
N LEU A 249 -10.43 -13.13 22.82
CA LEU A 249 -9.27 -12.27 22.99
C LEU A 249 -8.16 -12.80 22.08
N GLU A 250 -7.70 -11.96 21.14
CA GLU A 250 -6.62 -12.28 20.23
C GLU A 250 -5.44 -11.32 20.42
N PHE A 251 -4.24 -11.88 20.40
CA PHE A 251 -2.98 -11.15 20.38
C PHE A 251 -2.31 -11.37 19.03
N LYS A 252 -1.86 -10.30 18.39
CA LYS A 252 -1.06 -10.33 17.18
C LYS A 252 0.28 -9.65 17.45
N LEU A 253 1.36 -10.36 17.13
CA LEU A 253 2.73 -9.87 17.16
C LEU A 253 3.30 -9.92 15.76
N LYS A 254 4.05 -8.88 15.38
CA LYS A 254 4.67 -8.81 14.07
C LYS A 254 6.03 -8.17 14.14
N TYR A 255 6.93 -8.65 13.29
CA TYR A 255 8.25 -8.10 13.04
C TYR A 255 8.54 -8.14 11.55
N SER A 256 9.03 -7.05 10.97
CA SER A 256 9.61 -7.09 9.63
C SER A 256 10.85 -6.22 9.55
N ASP A 257 11.79 -6.64 8.71
CA ASP A 257 12.98 -5.87 8.34
C ASP A 257 13.22 -5.93 6.85
N GLU A 258 13.88 -4.90 6.34
CA GLU A 258 14.24 -4.79 4.95
C GLU A 258 15.57 -4.05 4.79
N THR A 259 16.39 -4.55 3.84
CA THR A 259 17.51 -3.81 3.25
C THR A 259 17.29 -3.82 1.74
N SER A 260 17.21 -2.65 1.11
CA SER A 260 17.07 -2.52 -0.34
C SER A 260 18.03 -1.46 -0.89
N ASN A 261 18.76 -1.82 -1.95
CA ASN A 261 19.78 -0.98 -2.58
C ASN A 261 19.12 -0.04 -3.62
N GLU A 262 18.03 0.63 -3.21
CA GLU A 262 17.26 1.53 -4.07
C GLU A 262 17.81 2.94 -4.07
N THR A 263 17.64 3.61 -5.21
CA THR A 263 18.01 5.01 -5.43
C THR A 263 16.82 5.82 -5.93
N TYR A 264 16.80 7.11 -5.62
CA TYR A 264 15.95 8.09 -6.31
C TYR A 264 16.57 8.59 -7.61
N MET A 265 17.87 8.33 -7.82
CA MET A 265 18.57 8.75 -9.01
C MET A 265 18.13 7.86 -10.19
N GLY A 266 17.27 8.39 -11.05
CA GLY A 266 16.95 7.82 -12.35
C GLY A 266 18.02 8.17 -13.40
N LEU A 267 17.67 8.06 -14.67
CA LEU A 267 18.53 8.37 -15.81
C LEU A 267 18.05 9.63 -16.54
N THR A 268 18.95 10.30 -17.25
CA THR A 268 18.55 11.24 -18.30
C THR A 268 17.78 10.50 -19.39
N ASP A 269 16.93 11.16 -20.15
CA ASP A 269 16.18 10.52 -21.23
C ASP A 269 17.11 9.91 -22.30
N GLU A 270 18.30 10.51 -22.55
CA GLU A 270 19.31 10.00 -23.47
C GLU A 270 19.93 8.68 -22.94
N ASP A 271 20.32 8.62 -21.65
CA ASP A 271 20.92 7.42 -21.07
C ASP A 271 19.88 6.31 -20.87
N PHE A 272 18.63 6.69 -20.56
CA PHE A 272 17.50 5.75 -20.51
C PHE A 272 17.27 5.08 -21.88
N ALA A 273 17.26 5.85 -22.96
CA ALA A 273 17.12 5.32 -24.32
C ALA A 273 18.31 4.45 -24.74
N ALA A 274 19.50 4.70 -24.20
CA ALA A 274 20.70 3.88 -24.47
C ALA A 274 20.72 2.57 -23.69
N ASN A 275 20.37 2.60 -22.41
CA ASN A 275 20.25 1.42 -21.52
C ASN A 275 19.39 1.76 -20.30
N PRO A 276 18.10 1.39 -20.28
CA PRO A 276 17.16 1.72 -19.19
C PRO A 276 17.53 1.05 -17.86
N TYR A 277 18.33 -0.01 -17.86
CA TYR A 277 18.71 -0.79 -16.68
C TYR A 277 20.07 -0.39 -16.08
N SER A 278 20.68 0.69 -16.56
CA SER A 278 21.88 1.25 -15.92
C SER A 278 21.54 2.11 -14.70
N ARG A 279 22.53 2.28 -13.81
CA ARG A 279 22.52 3.23 -12.68
C ARG A 279 23.83 3.99 -12.68
N TYR A 280 23.75 5.30 -12.42
CA TYR A 280 24.96 6.10 -12.29
C TYR A 280 25.81 5.65 -11.12
N SER A 281 27.15 5.68 -11.33
CA SER A 281 28.15 5.32 -10.32
C SER A 281 27.99 6.13 -9.02
N ALA A 282 27.47 7.36 -9.10
CA ALA A 282 27.18 8.22 -7.96
C ALA A 282 26.16 7.60 -6.98
N SER A 283 25.31 6.69 -7.42
CA SER A 283 24.27 6.04 -6.59
C SER A 283 24.74 4.77 -5.85
N GLN A 284 26.02 4.40 -5.93
CA GLN A 284 26.54 3.13 -5.39
C GLN A 284 26.41 2.96 -3.87
N LYS A 285 26.13 4.05 -3.12
CA LYS A 285 25.93 4.01 -1.66
C LYS A 285 24.45 4.03 -1.26
N ASP A 286 23.56 4.17 -2.23
CA ASP A 286 22.13 4.29 -1.95
C ASP A 286 21.58 2.98 -1.40
N VAL A 287 21.03 3.05 -0.19
CA VAL A 287 20.45 1.90 0.52
C VAL A 287 19.35 2.35 1.48
N MET A 288 18.24 1.63 1.46
CA MET A 288 17.17 1.76 2.44
C MET A 288 17.24 0.62 3.44
N ASN A 289 17.24 0.95 4.73
CA ASN A 289 17.10 0.00 5.81
C ASN A 289 15.85 0.31 6.60
N THR A 290 15.02 -0.70 6.88
CA THR A 290 13.80 -0.56 7.68
C THR A 290 13.70 -1.63 8.76
N GLU A 291 12.99 -1.30 9.83
CA GLU A 291 12.56 -2.21 10.89
C GLU A 291 11.15 -1.82 11.33
N HIS A 292 10.22 -2.76 11.38
CA HIS A 292 8.85 -2.57 11.88
C HIS A 292 8.51 -3.60 12.95
N LYS A 293 7.85 -3.15 14.02
CA LYS A 293 7.33 -3.98 15.12
C LYS A 293 5.89 -3.60 15.41
N GLN A 294 5.04 -4.58 15.61
CA GLN A 294 3.64 -4.36 15.96
C GLN A 294 3.21 -5.28 17.10
N LEU A 295 2.45 -4.72 18.02
CA LEU A 295 1.58 -5.42 18.96
C LEU A 295 0.14 -4.97 18.70
N GLN A 296 -0.78 -5.92 18.54
CA GLN A 296 -2.22 -5.66 18.45
C GLN A 296 -2.95 -6.63 19.37
N ILE A 297 -3.95 -6.14 20.10
CA ILE A 297 -4.81 -6.92 20.97
C ILE A 297 -6.25 -6.64 20.56
N ASN A 298 -6.96 -7.68 20.14
CA ASN A 298 -8.36 -7.62 19.73
C ASN A 298 -9.21 -8.33 20.80
N HIS A 299 -10.25 -7.66 21.27
CA HIS A 299 -11.27 -8.27 22.13
C HIS A 299 -12.64 -8.11 21.49
N ILE A 300 -13.32 -9.21 21.26
CA ILE A 300 -14.70 -9.25 20.75
C ILE A 300 -15.57 -9.89 21.79
N ILE A 301 -16.71 -9.27 22.07
CA ILE A 301 -17.72 -9.80 23.00
C ILE A 301 -19.11 -9.68 22.40
N ASP A 302 -19.83 -10.78 22.36
CA ASP A 302 -21.23 -10.87 22.00
C ASP A 302 -22.08 -10.80 23.26
N PHE A 303 -22.73 -9.65 23.50
CA PHE A 303 -23.67 -9.49 24.62
C PHE A 303 -25.00 -10.22 24.38
N SER A 304 -25.35 -10.38 23.11
CA SER A 304 -26.51 -11.12 22.60
C SER A 304 -26.32 -11.36 21.10
N ASP A 305 -27.21 -12.13 20.48
CA ASP A 305 -27.24 -12.35 19.03
C ASP A 305 -27.32 -11.04 18.20
N ASN A 306 -27.71 -9.96 18.86
CA ASN A 306 -27.93 -8.65 18.22
C ASN A 306 -26.95 -7.55 18.63
N ILE A 307 -26.07 -7.79 19.61
CA ILE A 307 -25.15 -6.76 20.11
C ILE A 307 -23.76 -7.33 20.26
N THR A 308 -22.84 -6.83 19.43
CA THR A 308 -21.42 -7.18 19.45
C THR A 308 -20.57 -5.94 19.72
N LEU A 309 -19.59 -6.05 20.60
CA LEU A 309 -18.59 -5.02 20.86
C LEU A 309 -17.22 -5.54 20.51
N GLY A 310 -16.55 -4.88 19.58
CA GLY A 310 -15.15 -5.09 19.26
C GLY A 310 -14.28 -3.99 19.86
N THR A 311 -13.14 -4.31 20.43
CA THR A 311 -12.14 -3.35 20.92
C THR A 311 -10.76 -3.81 20.51
N THR A 312 -9.99 -2.88 19.90
CA THR A 312 -8.62 -3.13 19.47
C THR A 312 -7.69 -2.13 20.12
N VAL A 313 -6.61 -2.62 20.71
CA VAL A 313 -5.46 -1.81 21.17
C VAL A 313 -4.27 -2.15 20.31
N TYR A 314 -3.52 -1.15 19.86
CA TYR A 314 -2.39 -1.35 18.96
C TYR A 314 -1.22 -0.42 19.29
N HIS A 315 -0.02 -0.91 18.96
CA HIS A 315 1.24 -0.19 19.07
C HIS A 315 2.17 -0.62 17.93
N ASN A 316 2.68 0.34 17.18
CA ASN A 316 3.59 0.13 16.06
C ASN A 316 4.82 1.01 16.23
N ASP A 317 5.99 0.41 16.13
CA ASP A 317 7.28 1.08 15.95
C ASP A 317 7.79 0.85 14.54
N PHE A 318 8.14 1.92 13.83
CA PHE A 318 8.80 1.82 12.54
C PHE A 318 10.03 2.70 12.51
N LYS A 319 11.13 2.15 11.99
CA LYS A 319 12.37 2.89 11.77
C LYS A 319 12.82 2.71 10.35
N ARG A 320 13.33 3.78 9.76
CA ARG A 320 13.98 3.73 8.47
C ARG A 320 15.17 4.67 8.38
N ASN A 321 16.17 4.26 7.60
CA ASN A 321 17.19 5.14 7.10
C ASN A 321 17.32 4.92 5.60
N TRP A 322 16.87 5.88 4.80
CA TRP A 322 17.19 5.90 3.39
C TRP A 322 18.44 6.74 3.20
N TYR A 323 19.57 6.03 3.14
CA TYR A 323 20.85 6.61 2.83
C TYR A 323 20.96 6.71 1.32
N LYS A 324 20.91 7.92 0.76
CA LYS A 324 20.74 8.14 -0.66
C LYS A 324 21.44 9.39 -1.16
N THR A 325 21.91 9.33 -2.40
CA THR A 325 22.46 10.48 -3.10
C THR A 325 21.44 11.61 -3.14
N SER A 326 21.85 12.82 -2.78
CA SER A 326 21.04 14.02 -2.76
C SER A 326 21.56 15.12 -3.67
N LYS A 327 22.90 15.27 -3.75
CA LYS A 327 23.57 16.25 -4.60
C LYS A 327 24.80 15.65 -5.29
N VAL A 328 25.10 16.19 -6.47
CA VAL A 328 26.32 15.90 -7.22
C VAL A 328 26.97 17.22 -7.61
N ASN A 329 28.23 17.44 -7.20
CA ASN A 329 28.95 18.72 -7.33
C ASN A 329 28.13 19.93 -6.83
N GLY A 330 27.41 19.74 -5.71
CA GLY A 330 26.55 20.76 -5.09
C GLY A 330 25.16 20.93 -5.73
N GLU A 331 24.90 20.35 -6.91
CA GLU A 331 23.60 20.39 -7.58
C GLU A 331 22.68 19.26 -7.14
N LYS A 332 21.40 19.57 -6.89
CA LYS A 332 20.39 18.55 -6.52
C LYS A 332 20.18 17.53 -7.65
N ILE A 333 19.94 16.26 -7.28
CA ILE A 333 19.58 15.21 -8.27
C ILE A 333 18.22 15.47 -8.94
N SER A 334 17.34 16.26 -8.34
CA SER A 334 16.10 16.74 -8.98
C SER A 334 16.31 17.87 -10.01
N GLY A 335 17.54 18.29 -10.20
CA GLY A 335 17.94 19.36 -11.13
C GLY A 335 19.19 18.96 -11.92
N GLY A 336 20.22 19.83 -11.95
CA GLY A 336 21.46 19.63 -12.72
C GLY A 336 22.31 18.42 -12.28
N GLY A 337 22.14 17.90 -11.06
CA GLY A 337 22.95 16.81 -10.52
C GLY A 337 22.87 15.51 -11.32
N ILE A 338 21.73 15.20 -11.94
CA ILE A 338 21.57 14.04 -12.83
C ILE A 338 22.45 14.16 -14.07
N GLN A 339 22.44 15.33 -14.73
CA GLN A 339 23.27 15.56 -15.91
C GLN A 339 24.77 15.49 -15.58
N ILE A 340 25.19 16.04 -14.43
CA ILE A 340 26.58 15.96 -13.98
C ILE A 340 26.99 14.50 -13.74
N ALA A 341 26.15 13.67 -13.16
CA ALA A 341 26.40 12.23 -12.96
C ALA A 341 26.51 11.48 -14.29
N SER A 342 25.63 11.78 -15.26
CA SER A 342 25.66 11.26 -16.62
C SER A 342 26.97 11.62 -17.34
N ASP A 343 27.35 12.89 -17.34
CA ASP A 343 28.55 13.37 -18.00
C ASP A 343 29.82 12.73 -17.39
N PHE A 344 29.86 12.58 -16.06
CA PHE A 344 30.96 11.91 -15.38
C PHE A 344 31.04 10.43 -15.76
N ASP A 345 29.95 9.69 -15.77
CA ASP A 345 29.96 8.26 -16.13
C ASP A 345 30.38 8.04 -17.60
N ARG A 346 30.12 9.00 -18.48
CA ARG A 346 30.59 8.98 -19.89
C ARG A 346 32.08 9.28 -20.01
N ASP A 347 32.64 10.17 -19.17
CA ASP A 347 34.07 10.50 -19.11
C ASP A 347 34.59 10.62 -17.68
N PRO A 348 34.89 9.49 -17.00
CA PRO A 348 35.38 9.51 -15.62
C PRO A 348 36.75 10.16 -15.43
N THR A 349 37.42 10.53 -16.54
CA THR A 349 38.71 11.24 -16.50
C THR A 349 38.60 12.74 -16.52
N SER A 350 37.38 13.29 -16.60
CA SER A 350 37.10 14.74 -16.69
C SER A 350 37.41 15.53 -15.41
N GLY A 351 37.58 14.82 -14.27
CA GLY A 351 37.87 15.40 -12.94
C GLY A 351 37.30 14.53 -11.83
N ASP A 352 37.43 14.97 -10.59
CA ASP A 352 36.79 14.29 -9.45
C ASP A 352 35.34 14.75 -9.32
N LEU A 353 34.47 13.83 -8.90
CA LEU A 353 33.05 14.08 -8.63
C LEU A 353 32.79 14.11 -7.13
N GLU A 354 32.20 15.20 -6.61
CA GLU A 354 31.72 15.28 -5.25
C GLU A 354 30.27 14.78 -5.18
N VAL A 355 29.96 13.92 -4.22
CA VAL A 355 28.63 13.33 -4.04
C VAL A 355 28.20 13.46 -2.59
N ASP A 356 27.11 14.16 -2.36
CA ASP A 356 26.44 14.26 -1.06
C ASP A 356 25.44 13.13 -0.91
N VAL A 357 25.63 12.29 0.12
CA VAL A 357 24.74 11.20 0.45
C VAL A 357 24.02 11.50 1.76
N LYS A 358 22.72 11.69 1.67
CA LYS A 358 21.85 12.07 2.76
C LYS A 358 21.35 10.85 3.52
N ALA A 359 21.59 10.81 4.81
CA ALA A 359 20.94 9.87 5.74
C ALA A 359 19.54 10.38 6.07
N ASN A 360 18.56 9.96 5.30
CA ASN A 360 17.15 10.30 5.53
C ASN A 360 16.57 9.43 6.65
N ASN A 361 17.15 9.60 7.86
CA ASN A 361 16.90 8.80 9.04
C ASN A 361 15.66 9.28 9.80
N ARG A 362 14.71 8.37 10.04
CA ARG A 362 13.46 8.64 10.75
C ARG A 362 13.04 7.47 11.64
N ALA A 363 12.46 7.80 12.80
CA ALA A 363 11.76 6.84 13.64
C ALA A 363 10.29 7.28 13.79
N TYR A 364 9.39 6.31 13.86
CA TYR A 364 7.96 6.55 13.92
C TYR A 364 7.36 5.72 15.06
N LEU A 365 6.36 6.30 15.69
CA LEU A 365 5.47 5.65 16.65
C LEU A 365 4.04 5.84 16.17
N SER A 366 3.22 4.79 16.25
CA SER A 366 1.78 4.86 16.01
C SER A 366 1.07 3.94 17.00
N GLN A 367 0.17 4.48 17.81
CA GLN A 367 -0.53 3.72 18.84
C GLN A 367 -1.95 4.22 19.08
N GLY A 368 -2.79 3.38 19.63
CA GLY A 368 -4.16 3.79 19.94
C GLY A 368 -5.05 2.69 20.46
N ILE A 369 -6.27 3.09 20.70
CA ILE A 369 -7.39 2.22 21.04
C ILE A 369 -8.57 2.58 20.16
N GLN A 370 -9.21 1.57 19.60
CA GLN A 370 -10.46 1.73 18.85
C GLN A 370 -11.50 0.73 19.33
N THR A 371 -12.77 1.14 19.28
CA THR A 371 -13.89 0.29 19.65
C THR A 371 -15.07 0.53 18.71
N GLU A 372 -15.79 -0.55 18.39
CA GLU A 372 -17.00 -0.52 17.59
C GLU A 372 -18.08 -1.36 18.25
N LEU A 373 -19.26 -0.77 18.50
CA LEU A 373 -20.47 -1.45 18.93
C LEU A 373 -21.37 -1.64 17.72
N ASN A 374 -21.69 -2.88 17.37
CA ASN A 374 -22.66 -3.23 16.35
C ASN A 374 -23.96 -3.66 17.00
N TRP A 375 -25.07 -3.02 16.59
CA TRP A 375 -26.41 -3.31 17.08
C TRP A 375 -27.34 -3.65 15.93
N TYR A 376 -27.76 -4.89 15.86
CA TYR A 376 -28.64 -5.44 14.83
C TYR A 376 -30.10 -5.44 15.30
N LEU A 377 -30.95 -4.72 14.60
CA LEU A 377 -32.41 -4.68 14.77
C LEU A 377 -33.06 -5.27 13.52
N ASP A 378 -34.37 -5.50 13.52
CA ASP A 378 -35.07 -6.13 12.38
C ASP A 378 -34.76 -5.48 11.03
N SER A 379 -34.75 -4.14 10.97
CA SER A 379 -34.51 -3.36 9.75
C SER A 379 -33.28 -2.44 9.83
N HIS A 380 -32.54 -2.43 10.95
CA HIS A 380 -31.41 -1.54 11.18
C HIS A 380 -30.15 -2.32 11.55
N GLU A 381 -29.04 -1.91 11.00
CA GLU A 381 -27.69 -2.35 11.42
C GLU A 381 -26.91 -1.09 11.83
N ILE A 382 -26.87 -0.84 13.15
CA ILE A 382 -26.28 0.40 13.68
C ILE A 382 -24.88 0.10 14.19
N ALA A 383 -23.89 0.86 13.72
CA ALA A 383 -22.52 0.82 14.19
C ALA A 383 -22.16 2.14 14.88
N PHE A 384 -21.66 2.07 16.11
CA PHE A 384 -21.08 3.19 16.85
C PHE A 384 -19.60 2.90 17.05
N GLY A 385 -18.75 3.84 16.64
CA GLY A 385 -17.32 3.66 16.83
C GLY A 385 -16.63 4.85 17.45
N ALA A 386 -15.53 4.57 18.15
CA ALA A 386 -14.63 5.55 18.72
C ALA A 386 -13.19 5.09 18.55
N ARG A 387 -12.26 6.01 18.21
CA ARG A 387 -10.84 5.77 18.18
C ARG A 387 -10.09 6.95 18.80
N TYR A 388 -9.17 6.65 19.70
CA TYR A 388 -8.12 7.57 20.14
C TYR A 388 -6.80 7.06 19.55
N HIS A 389 -6.06 7.97 18.92
CA HIS A 389 -4.84 7.65 18.17
C HIS A 389 -3.78 8.70 18.47
N GLU A 390 -2.56 8.24 18.63
CA GLU A 390 -1.35 9.06 18.72
C GLU A 390 -0.34 8.57 17.69
N ASP A 391 0.30 9.50 16.99
CA ASP A 391 1.44 9.18 16.14
C ASP A 391 2.54 10.24 16.22
N GLU A 392 3.78 9.81 15.95
CA GLU A 392 4.97 10.65 15.99
C GLU A 392 5.95 10.23 14.89
N MET A 393 6.63 11.22 14.30
CA MET A 393 7.79 11.04 13.43
C MET A 393 8.96 11.84 13.95
N ASP A 394 10.01 11.17 14.46
CA ASP A 394 11.30 11.76 14.75
C ASP A 394 12.16 11.80 13.49
N ARG A 395 12.51 13.00 13.04
CA ARG A 395 13.29 13.27 11.85
C ARG A 395 14.66 13.81 12.25
N PHE A 396 15.69 12.94 12.17
CA PHE A 396 17.04 13.21 12.67
C PHE A 396 18.06 12.85 11.58
N GLN A 397 18.36 13.81 10.69
CA GLN A 397 19.04 13.61 9.42
C GLN A 397 20.40 14.30 9.35
N TRP A 398 21.28 13.79 8.47
CA TRP A 398 22.60 14.37 8.17
C TRP A 398 23.01 14.04 6.74
N VAL A 399 24.08 14.67 6.27
CA VAL A 399 24.68 14.43 4.96
C VAL A 399 26.14 14.07 5.14
N ASP A 400 26.55 12.96 4.53
CA ASP A 400 27.95 12.56 4.37
C ASP A 400 28.42 12.95 2.97
N THR A 401 29.64 13.52 2.83
CA THR A 401 30.21 13.89 1.54
C THR A 401 31.24 12.87 1.11
N TYR A 402 31.19 12.48 -0.16
CA TYR A 402 32.08 11.53 -0.82
C TYR A 402 32.74 12.21 -2.00
N THR A 403 33.92 11.71 -2.36
CA THR A 403 34.59 12.06 -3.62
C THR A 403 34.83 10.78 -4.42
N MET A 404 34.66 10.87 -5.73
CA MET A 404 34.85 9.78 -6.68
C MET A 404 35.81 10.24 -7.80
N GLY A 405 36.88 9.50 -7.98
CA GLY A 405 37.85 9.75 -9.07
C GLY A 405 37.56 8.89 -10.30
N SER A 406 38.54 8.78 -11.19
CA SER A 406 38.44 8.04 -12.46
C SER A 406 38.22 6.52 -12.29
N ASP A 407 38.42 5.96 -11.11
CA ASP A 407 38.10 4.58 -10.76
C ASP A 407 36.62 4.36 -10.43
N GLN A 408 35.84 5.44 -10.43
CA GLN A 408 34.40 5.45 -10.13
C GLN A 408 34.03 4.87 -8.75
N VAL A 409 34.97 4.89 -7.78
CA VAL A 409 34.72 4.42 -6.42
C VAL A 409 34.50 5.58 -5.46
N LEU A 410 33.33 5.62 -4.78
CA LEU A 410 33.03 6.65 -3.76
C LEU A 410 33.81 6.42 -2.48
N LEU A 411 34.65 7.39 -2.13
CA LEU A 411 35.39 7.45 -0.87
C LEU A 411 34.87 8.58 0.00
N MET A 412 34.49 8.29 1.23
CA MET A 412 34.01 9.30 2.18
C MET A 412 35.13 10.30 2.51
N THR A 413 34.85 11.58 2.26
CA THR A 413 35.76 12.70 2.54
C THR A 413 35.34 13.48 3.76
N GLU A 414 34.02 13.56 4.03
CA GLU A 414 33.50 14.22 5.21
C GLU A 414 32.31 13.44 5.77
N ALA A 415 32.36 13.12 7.06
CA ALA A 415 31.25 12.47 7.77
C ALA A 415 30.33 13.51 8.39
N GLY A 416 29.06 13.47 8.08
CA GLY A 416 28.04 14.34 8.65
C GLY A 416 27.77 14.05 10.12
N THR A 417 27.24 15.04 10.80
CA THR A 417 26.78 14.88 12.21
C THR A 417 25.27 14.69 12.21
N PRO A 418 24.72 13.61 12.83
CA PRO A 418 23.28 13.42 12.93
C PRO A 418 22.55 14.65 13.50
N GLY A 419 21.49 15.09 12.83
CA GLY A 419 20.68 16.26 13.19
C GLY A 419 21.10 17.59 12.49
N THR A 420 22.17 17.60 11.68
CA THR A 420 22.62 18.82 10.97
C THR A 420 21.90 19.09 9.65
N ASP A 421 21.13 18.11 9.13
CA ASP A 421 20.30 18.34 7.94
C ASP A 421 18.81 18.54 8.31
N SER A 422 18.28 17.73 9.24
CA SER A 422 16.96 17.93 9.81
C SER A 422 16.92 17.41 11.26
N ASN A 423 16.28 18.16 12.15
CA ASN A 423 16.32 17.88 13.59
C ASN A 423 15.01 18.26 14.28
N ARG A 424 13.95 17.51 13.95
CA ARG A 424 12.60 17.83 14.43
C ARG A 424 11.79 16.58 14.78
N ILE A 425 10.78 16.80 15.60
CA ILE A 425 9.75 15.81 15.93
C ILE A 425 8.41 16.41 15.50
N ASP A 426 7.68 15.67 14.66
CA ASP A 426 6.31 15.94 14.27
C ASP A 426 5.42 14.91 14.95
N SER A 427 4.35 15.35 15.65
CA SER A 427 3.43 14.46 16.37
C SER A 427 1.99 14.87 16.16
N ALA A 428 1.07 13.93 16.38
CA ALA A 428 -0.37 14.17 16.32
C ALA A 428 -1.12 13.33 17.35
N GLU A 429 -2.21 13.92 17.86
CA GLU A 429 -3.23 13.26 18.68
C GLU A 429 -4.58 13.43 17.99
N ALA A 430 -5.37 12.36 17.88
CA ALA A 430 -6.64 12.38 17.19
C ALA A 430 -7.71 11.58 17.94
N LEU A 431 -8.89 12.21 18.12
CA LEU A 431 -10.12 11.55 18.56
C LEU A 431 -11.07 11.46 17.39
N ALA A 432 -11.46 10.25 17.02
CA ALA A 432 -12.48 10.00 16.00
C ALA A 432 -13.70 9.32 16.59
N LEU A 433 -14.88 9.82 16.26
CA LEU A 433 -16.17 9.24 16.63
C LEU A 433 -17.02 9.06 15.38
N TYR A 434 -17.74 7.95 15.28
CA TYR A 434 -18.68 7.77 14.17
C TYR A 434 -19.94 7.01 14.58
N VAL A 435 -20.99 7.24 13.82
CA VAL A 435 -22.20 6.43 13.81
C VAL A 435 -22.61 6.17 12.37
N GLN A 436 -23.02 4.94 12.09
CA GLN A 436 -23.57 4.54 10.80
C GLN A 436 -24.79 3.67 11.06
N ASP A 437 -25.87 3.91 10.32
CA ASP A 437 -27.07 3.06 10.31
C ASP A 437 -27.35 2.59 8.88
N LYS A 438 -27.39 1.28 8.69
CA LYS A 438 -27.86 0.65 7.45
C LYS A 438 -29.28 0.19 7.67
N ILE A 439 -30.19 0.79 6.92
CA ILE A 439 -31.64 0.61 7.05
C ILE A 439 -32.16 -0.20 5.87
N ASN A 440 -32.79 -1.33 6.15
CA ASN A 440 -33.31 -2.27 5.14
C ASN A 440 -34.83 -2.10 4.98
N PHE A 441 -35.29 -1.74 3.78
CA PHE A 441 -36.72 -1.59 3.42
C PHE A 441 -37.06 -2.46 2.21
N GLY A 442 -37.12 -3.78 2.40
CA GLY A 442 -37.36 -4.70 1.29
C GLY A 442 -36.23 -4.62 0.26
N ASP A 443 -36.53 -4.14 -0.96
CA ASP A 443 -35.54 -4.03 -2.04
C ASP A 443 -34.65 -2.78 -1.91
N PHE A 444 -34.94 -1.85 -0.99
CA PHE A 444 -34.14 -0.66 -0.71
C PHE A 444 -33.27 -0.85 0.53
N ASN A 445 -32.01 -0.46 0.43
CA ASN A 445 -31.14 -0.25 1.58
C ASN A 445 -30.65 1.19 1.55
N ILE A 446 -30.74 1.88 2.69
CA ILE A 446 -30.21 3.22 2.88
C ILE A 446 -29.14 3.13 3.96
N THR A 447 -27.95 3.63 3.68
CA THR A 447 -26.89 3.76 4.68
C THR A 447 -26.62 5.22 4.94
N ALA A 448 -26.86 5.67 6.16
CA ALA A 448 -26.56 7.03 6.61
C ALA A 448 -25.47 6.96 7.68
N GLY A 449 -24.45 7.78 7.56
CA GLY A 449 -23.37 7.80 8.51
C GLY A 449 -22.80 9.19 8.71
N VAL A 450 -22.13 9.37 9.83
CA VAL A 450 -21.35 10.56 10.11
C VAL A 450 -20.13 10.19 10.94
N ARG A 451 -19.02 10.82 10.60
CA ARG A 451 -17.78 10.76 11.36
C ARG A 451 -17.37 12.15 11.77
N TYR A 452 -16.88 12.26 12.99
CA TYR A 452 -16.24 13.46 13.54
C TYR A 452 -14.80 13.12 13.90
N GLU A 453 -13.88 13.98 13.53
CA GLU A 453 -12.48 13.91 13.99
C GLU A 453 -12.07 15.23 14.64
N ASP A 454 -11.36 15.14 15.75
CA ASP A 454 -10.70 16.24 16.44
C ASP A 454 -9.21 15.91 16.50
N VAL A 455 -8.39 16.76 15.88
CA VAL A 455 -6.97 16.48 15.64
C VAL A 455 -6.12 17.64 16.13
N THR A 456 -5.11 17.35 16.93
CA THR A 456 -4.05 18.29 17.28
C THR A 456 -2.74 17.79 16.73
N THR A 457 -2.01 18.65 16.00
CA THR A 457 -0.67 18.36 15.50
C THR A 457 0.35 19.33 16.11
N ASN A 458 1.56 18.83 16.34
CA ASN A 458 2.65 19.59 16.93
C ASN A 458 3.96 19.34 16.19
N ARG A 459 4.72 20.38 15.91
CA ARG A 459 6.10 20.31 15.43
C ARG A 459 7.04 20.95 16.42
N ARG A 460 8.04 20.21 16.88
CA ARG A 460 9.15 20.69 17.69
C ARG A 460 10.44 20.60 16.86
N ASP A 461 11.05 21.73 16.56
CA ASP A 461 12.24 21.80 15.71
C ASP A 461 13.39 22.47 16.46
N TRP A 462 14.51 21.77 16.65
CA TRP A 462 15.72 22.27 17.30
C TRP A 462 16.67 22.99 16.34
N GLY A 463 16.42 22.86 15.02
CA GLY A 463 17.26 23.43 13.98
C GLY A 463 18.55 22.64 13.73
N LYS A 464 19.18 22.94 12.61
CA LYS A 464 20.39 22.25 12.11
C LYS A 464 21.63 22.60 12.97
N GLU A 465 21.63 23.77 13.63
CA GLU A 465 22.73 24.25 14.49
C GLU A 465 22.72 23.68 15.90
N ASN A 466 21.68 22.95 16.27
CA ASN A 466 21.54 22.31 17.58
C ASN A 466 21.34 20.78 17.47
N PRO A 467 22.30 20.03 16.87
CA PRO A 467 22.16 18.61 16.65
C PRO A 467 22.02 17.78 17.93
N GLY A 468 22.48 18.31 19.05
CA GLY A 468 22.34 17.65 20.35
C GLY A 468 21.00 17.82 21.03
N ARG A 469 20.05 18.56 20.44
CA ARG A 469 18.72 18.88 21.04
C ARG A 469 18.84 19.45 22.45
N ASN A 470 19.83 20.31 22.68
CA ASN A 470 20.05 20.92 23.99
C ASN A 470 19.04 22.04 24.23
N GLY A 471 18.34 21.98 25.40
CA GLY A 471 17.32 22.95 25.75
C GLY A 471 16.02 22.80 25.00
N GLU A 472 15.20 23.84 25.00
CA GLU A 472 13.90 23.86 24.30
C GLU A 472 14.06 23.92 22.78
N PRO A 473 13.09 23.42 22.01
CA PRO A 473 13.08 23.58 20.56
C PRO A 473 13.16 25.04 20.16
N GLY A 474 13.94 25.34 19.11
CA GLY A 474 14.07 26.70 18.57
C GLY A 474 12.79 27.18 17.87
N LYS A 475 11.95 26.25 17.36
CA LYS A 475 10.68 26.52 16.70
C LYS A 475 9.64 25.47 17.11
N VAL A 476 8.47 25.96 17.50
CA VAL A 476 7.30 25.12 17.80
C VAL A 476 6.15 25.58 16.95
N LYS A 477 5.43 24.66 16.31
CA LYS A 477 4.18 24.92 15.58
C LYS A 477 3.11 23.98 16.15
N ASP A 478 1.97 24.54 16.54
CA ASP A 478 0.80 23.80 17.02
C ASP A 478 -0.38 24.12 16.09
N ASN A 479 -1.07 23.10 15.61
CA ASN A 479 -2.31 23.23 14.86
C ASN A 479 -3.39 22.36 15.51
N SER A 480 -4.63 22.83 15.49
CA SER A 480 -5.79 22.06 15.95
C SER A 480 -6.95 22.32 15.01
N PHE A 481 -7.58 21.27 14.55
CA PHE A 481 -8.71 21.34 13.63
C PHE A 481 -9.69 20.20 13.91
N SER A 482 -10.92 20.37 13.47
CA SER A 482 -11.94 19.33 13.58
C SER A 482 -12.73 19.22 12.28
N ALA A 483 -13.01 17.99 11.87
CA ALA A 483 -13.74 17.71 10.64
C ALA A 483 -15.02 16.92 10.94
N PHE A 484 -16.08 17.26 10.19
CA PHE A 484 -17.37 16.58 10.24
C PHE A 484 -17.68 16.01 8.86
N MET A 485 -17.75 14.68 8.76
CA MET A 485 -17.81 13.93 7.51
C MET A 485 -19.13 13.15 7.41
N PRO A 486 -20.20 13.75 6.85
CA PRO A 486 -21.44 13.04 6.58
C PRO A 486 -21.28 12.12 5.37
N SER A 487 -22.05 11.01 5.37
CA SER A 487 -22.21 10.10 4.25
C SER A 487 -23.66 9.63 4.16
N LEU A 488 -24.15 9.55 2.94
CA LEU A 488 -25.47 8.98 2.64
C LEU A 488 -25.38 8.18 1.35
N SER A 489 -25.85 6.95 1.39
CA SER A 489 -25.96 6.13 0.19
C SER A 489 -27.24 5.30 0.20
N ALA A 490 -27.65 4.91 -0.99
CA ALA A 490 -28.82 4.06 -1.18
C ALA A 490 -28.51 3.00 -2.23
N THR A 491 -29.04 1.81 -2.02
CA THR A 491 -29.07 0.74 -3.03
C THR A 491 -30.51 0.29 -3.24
N TYR A 492 -30.85 -0.08 -4.48
CA TYR A 492 -32.14 -0.64 -4.85
C TYR A 492 -31.95 -1.90 -5.67
N GLN A 493 -32.48 -3.02 -5.17
CA GLN A 493 -32.50 -4.31 -5.88
C GLN A 493 -33.60 -4.28 -6.91
N VAL A 494 -33.27 -4.08 -8.19
CA VAL A 494 -34.23 -4.00 -9.30
C VAL A 494 -34.86 -5.37 -9.59
N ASN A 495 -34.02 -6.42 -9.52
CA ASN A 495 -34.40 -7.83 -9.61
C ASN A 495 -33.27 -8.70 -9.02
N ASP A 496 -33.40 -10.01 -9.06
CA ASP A 496 -32.44 -10.96 -8.45
C ASP A 496 -31.00 -10.77 -8.92
N SER A 497 -30.80 -10.17 -10.10
CA SER A 497 -29.47 -10.02 -10.72
C SER A 497 -28.97 -8.58 -10.79
N LEU A 498 -29.84 -7.57 -10.72
CA LEU A 498 -29.51 -6.16 -10.95
C LEU A 498 -29.77 -5.32 -9.71
N LEU A 499 -28.74 -4.65 -9.22
CA LEU A 499 -28.78 -3.66 -8.15
C LEU A 499 -28.29 -2.32 -8.73
N VAL A 500 -28.97 -1.23 -8.39
CA VAL A 500 -28.50 0.13 -8.65
C VAL A 500 -28.14 0.82 -7.32
N LEU A 501 -27.19 1.75 -7.40
CA LEU A 501 -26.70 2.46 -6.22
C LEU A 501 -26.42 3.94 -6.51
N ALA A 502 -26.49 4.75 -5.46
CA ALA A 502 -26.02 6.12 -5.46
C ALA A 502 -25.55 6.51 -4.06
N GLY A 503 -24.54 7.37 -3.99
CA GLY A 503 -23.98 7.81 -2.72
C GLY A 503 -23.33 9.17 -2.80
N VAL A 504 -23.22 9.81 -1.63
CA VAL A 504 -22.47 11.05 -1.40
C VAL A 504 -21.75 10.98 -0.07
N GLN A 505 -20.52 11.47 -0.03
CA GLN A 505 -19.71 11.47 1.20
C GLN A 505 -18.75 12.66 1.19
N LYS A 506 -18.55 13.28 2.36
CA LYS A 506 -17.49 14.24 2.58
C LYS A 506 -16.21 13.50 2.96
N GLY A 507 -15.19 13.62 2.12
CA GLY A 507 -13.84 13.10 2.36
C GLY A 507 -12.99 14.10 3.13
N PHE A 508 -11.94 13.60 3.79
CA PHE A 508 -11.08 14.38 4.65
C PHE A 508 -9.64 13.85 4.60
N SER A 509 -8.67 14.76 4.66
CA SER A 509 -7.27 14.48 4.89
C SER A 509 -6.68 15.54 5.83
N PRO A 510 -6.01 15.15 6.94
CA PRO A 510 -5.53 16.09 7.94
C PRO A 510 -4.43 16.99 7.40
N ALA A 511 -4.39 18.24 7.90
CA ALA A 511 -3.28 19.14 7.67
C ALA A 511 -2.01 18.64 8.40
N SER A 512 -0.85 18.69 7.72
CA SER A 512 0.42 18.29 8.34
C SER A 512 0.87 19.29 9.42
N PRO A 513 1.71 18.88 10.40
CA PRO A 513 2.29 19.81 11.39
C PRO A 513 3.12 20.94 10.74
N GLY A 514 3.53 20.79 9.49
CA GLY A 514 4.23 21.80 8.69
C GLY A 514 3.33 22.83 8.01
N ASN A 515 2.02 22.54 7.91
CA ASN A 515 1.07 23.44 7.26
C ASN A 515 0.94 24.75 8.04
N SER A 516 1.28 25.86 7.39
CA SER A 516 1.24 27.19 8.02
C SER A 516 -0.16 27.80 8.08
N GLN A 517 -1.10 27.27 7.29
CA GLN A 517 -2.48 27.73 7.22
C GLN A 517 -3.41 26.88 8.12
N GLY A 518 -2.99 25.65 8.45
CA GLY A 518 -3.72 24.76 9.36
C GLY A 518 -5.05 24.24 8.81
N GLU A 519 -5.30 24.43 7.49
CA GLU A 519 -6.53 23.97 6.85
C GLU A 519 -6.40 22.52 6.39
N GLU A 520 -7.44 21.73 6.60
CA GLU A 520 -7.53 20.35 6.14
C GLU A 520 -7.89 20.26 4.64
N GLU A 521 -7.57 19.15 4.00
CA GLU A 521 -8.09 18.81 2.69
C GLU A 521 -9.49 18.25 2.82
N GLU A 522 -10.41 18.78 2.04
CA GLU A 522 -11.81 18.35 2.00
C GLU A 522 -12.25 18.04 0.57
N SER A 523 -13.11 17.02 0.42
CA SER A 523 -13.76 16.72 -0.85
C SER A 523 -15.21 16.30 -0.66
N TRP A 524 -16.07 16.64 -1.63
CA TRP A 524 -17.39 16.03 -1.76
C TRP A 524 -17.34 14.99 -2.88
N ASN A 525 -17.60 13.74 -2.51
CA ASN A 525 -17.54 12.60 -3.42
C ASN A 525 -18.96 12.12 -3.72
N TYR A 526 -19.35 12.15 -4.98
CA TYR A 526 -20.63 11.66 -5.50
C TYR A 526 -20.39 10.43 -6.34
N GLU A 527 -21.26 9.44 -6.22
CA GLU A 527 -21.18 8.23 -7.04
C GLU A 527 -22.59 7.71 -7.37
N ALA A 528 -22.71 7.13 -8.56
CA ALA A 528 -23.93 6.44 -8.98
C ALA A 528 -23.56 5.29 -9.93
N GLY A 529 -24.27 4.17 -9.83
CA GLY A 529 -23.93 3.02 -10.66
C GLY A 529 -24.88 1.84 -10.57
N ALA A 530 -24.45 0.76 -11.16
CA ALA A 530 -25.20 -0.50 -11.18
C ALA A 530 -24.26 -1.70 -11.03
N ARG A 531 -24.74 -2.74 -10.35
CA ARG A 531 -24.11 -4.06 -10.26
C ARG A 531 -25.03 -5.10 -10.85
N TYR A 532 -24.47 -5.95 -11.67
CA TYR A 532 -25.15 -7.12 -12.24
C TYR A 532 -24.47 -8.40 -11.81
N ASN A 533 -25.23 -9.36 -11.30
CA ASN A 533 -24.74 -10.68 -10.89
C ASN A 533 -25.77 -11.76 -11.29
N SER A 534 -25.39 -12.61 -12.23
CA SER A 534 -26.19 -13.77 -12.66
C SER A 534 -25.55 -15.11 -12.29
N GLY A 535 -24.58 -15.11 -11.35
CA GLY A 535 -23.80 -16.27 -10.98
C GLY A 535 -22.57 -16.50 -11.86
N GLU A 536 -22.71 -16.65 -13.15
CA GLU A 536 -21.57 -16.78 -14.09
C GLU A 536 -20.98 -15.44 -14.51
N LEU A 537 -21.81 -14.40 -14.63
CA LEU A 537 -21.42 -13.04 -15.00
C LEU A 537 -21.61 -12.10 -13.81
N THR A 538 -20.54 -11.45 -13.41
CA THR A 538 -20.57 -10.29 -12.52
C THR A 538 -20.05 -9.07 -13.26
N SER A 539 -20.73 -7.94 -13.13
CA SER A 539 -20.26 -6.67 -13.67
C SER A 539 -20.69 -5.50 -12.79
N GLU A 540 -19.89 -4.44 -12.81
CA GLU A 540 -20.18 -3.19 -12.12
C GLU A 540 -19.83 -2.02 -13.03
N ALA A 541 -20.65 -0.97 -12.99
CA ALA A 541 -20.39 0.30 -13.63
C ALA A 541 -20.69 1.41 -12.65
N ILE A 542 -19.68 2.23 -12.30
CA ILE A 542 -19.79 3.34 -11.36
C ILE A 542 -19.32 4.61 -12.05
N PHE A 543 -20.16 5.62 -12.09
CA PHE A 543 -19.79 6.99 -12.36
C PHE A 543 -19.46 7.68 -11.04
N PHE A 544 -18.39 8.48 -10.99
CA PHE A 544 -18.02 9.27 -9.84
C PHE A 544 -17.66 10.71 -10.20
N TYR A 545 -17.88 11.60 -9.25
CA TYR A 545 -17.46 13.01 -9.29
C TYR A 545 -16.98 13.42 -7.91
N SER A 546 -15.77 13.98 -7.85
CA SER A 546 -15.14 14.47 -6.61
C SER A 546 -14.81 15.96 -6.77
N ASP A 547 -15.37 16.77 -5.88
CA ASP A 547 -15.19 18.23 -5.80
C ASP A 547 -14.31 18.51 -4.58
N TYR A 548 -13.05 18.89 -4.84
CA TYR A 548 -12.06 19.26 -3.83
C TYR A 548 -12.09 20.77 -3.63
N SER A 549 -12.33 21.21 -2.42
CA SER A 549 -12.26 22.62 -2.05
C SER A 549 -10.83 23.06 -1.67
N ASN A 550 -9.98 22.11 -1.26
CA ASN A 550 -8.65 22.37 -0.72
C ASN A 550 -7.75 21.14 -0.90
N MET A 551 -7.27 20.90 -2.12
CA MET A 551 -6.37 19.77 -2.37
C MET A 551 -4.95 20.09 -1.89
N HIS A 552 -4.33 19.18 -1.14
CA HIS A 552 -2.99 19.34 -0.62
C HIS A 552 -1.92 18.71 -1.52
N GLY A 553 -0.78 19.43 -1.66
CA GLY A 553 0.48 18.91 -2.16
C GLY A 553 1.55 19.03 -1.07
N ASP A 554 2.28 17.94 -0.81
CA ASP A 554 3.35 17.93 0.20
C ASP A 554 4.71 18.22 -0.45
N CYS A 555 5.39 19.27 0.02
CA CYS A 555 6.73 19.62 -0.44
C CYS A 555 7.75 18.55 -0.13
N THR A 556 8.32 17.98 -1.18
CA THR A 556 9.42 17.02 -1.12
C THR A 556 10.68 17.60 -1.76
N GLU A 557 11.80 16.95 -1.60
CA GLU A 557 13.06 17.28 -2.25
C GLU A 557 12.97 17.31 -3.79
N PHE A 558 11.96 16.62 -4.34
CA PHE A 558 11.74 16.41 -5.77
C PHE A 558 10.56 17.19 -6.36
N ALA A 559 9.76 17.83 -5.52
CA ALA A 559 8.61 18.62 -5.93
C ALA A 559 8.96 20.08 -6.28
N GLY A 560 10.21 20.36 -6.68
CA GLY A 560 10.64 21.74 -7.01
C GLY A 560 10.79 22.69 -5.84
N CYS A 561 10.42 22.28 -4.64
CA CYS A 561 10.42 23.12 -3.45
C CYS A 561 11.81 23.50 -2.97
N ASN A 562 11.93 24.67 -2.37
CA ASN A 562 13.16 25.11 -1.70
C ASN A 562 13.49 24.22 -0.49
N ASP A 563 14.79 24.05 -0.17
CA ASP A 563 15.25 23.22 0.94
C ASP A 563 14.63 23.58 2.30
N GLU A 564 14.28 24.85 2.49
CA GLU A 564 13.65 25.38 3.72
C GLU A 564 12.17 24.92 3.86
N ASN A 565 11.53 24.64 2.73
CA ASN A 565 10.10 24.30 2.65
C ASN A 565 9.84 22.78 2.61
N ILE A 566 10.90 21.96 2.55
CA ILE A 566 10.73 20.48 2.51
C ILE A 566 9.98 19.98 3.73
N GLY A 567 8.81 19.35 3.46
CA GLY A 567 7.87 18.85 4.46
C GLY A 567 6.87 19.90 4.94
N ASP A 568 6.79 21.04 4.28
CA ASP A 568 5.64 21.93 4.37
C ASP A 568 4.56 21.47 3.36
N GLN A 569 3.33 21.85 3.59
CA GLN A 569 2.18 21.47 2.78
C GLN A 569 1.60 22.70 2.10
N TYR A 570 1.29 22.56 0.82
CA TYR A 570 0.71 23.61 -0.02
C TYR A 570 -0.70 23.23 -0.42
N ASN A 571 -1.54 24.23 -0.59
CA ASN A 571 -2.92 24.12 -0.99
C ASN A 571 -3.04 24.44 -2.49
N ALA A 572 -3.57 23.50 -3.29
CA ALA A 572 -3.89 23.70 -4.70
C ALA A 572 -5.24 24.39 -4.93
N GLY A 573 -6.06 24.59 -3.88
CA GLY A 573 -7.40 25.11 -4.01
C GLY A 573 -8.40 24.11 -4.57
N GLU A 574 -9.29 24.59 -5.46
CA GLU A 574 -10.35 23.78 -6.04
C GLU A 574 -9.82 22.85 -7.13
N VAL A 575 -10.24 21.57 -7.07
CA VAL A 575 -9.95 20.56 -8.10
C VAL A 575 -11.19 19.70 -8.31
N ASP A 576 -11.59 19.56 -9.56
CA ASP A 576 -12.69 18.70 -9.98
C ASP A 576 -12.15 17.41 -10.61
N ILE A 577 -12.67 16.25 -10.17
CA ILE A 577 -12.29 14.95 -10.74
C ILE A 577 -13.57 14.18 -11.11
N THR A 578 -13.67 13.77 -12.36
CA THR A 578 -14.81 13.00 -12.88
C THR A 578 -14.33 11.71 -13.51
N GLY A 579 -15.07 10.60 -13.32
CA GLY A 579 -14.66 9.37 -13.97
C GLY A 579 -15.72 8.27 -14.03
N LEU A 580 -15.35 7.21 -14.73
CA LEU A 580 -16.14 6.00 -14.93
C LEU A 580 -15.30 4.77 -14.60
N GLU A 581 -15.80 3.94 -13.72
CA GLU A 581 -15.22 2.66 -13.33
C GLU A 581 -16.09 1.52 -13.89
N LEU A 582 -15.50 0.60 -14.64
CA LEU A 582 -16.18 -0.58 -15.16
C LEU A 582 -15.43 -1.83 -14.71
N SER A 583 -16.15 -2.84 -14.23
CA SER A 583 -15.60 -4.18 -14.02
C SER A 583 -16.52 -5.24 -14.61
N LEU A 584 -15.91 -6.32 -15.10
CA LEU A 584 -16.60 -7.49 -15.59
C LEU A 584 -15.79 -8.73 -15.25
N ALA A 585 -16.45 -9.76 -14.72
CA ALA A 585 -15.88 -11.10 -14.59
C ALA A 585 -16.90 -12.11 -15.11
N TYR A 586 -16.43 -13.00 -15.98
CA TYR A 586 -17.24 -14.05 -16.58
C TYR A 586 -16.48 -15.37 -16.61
N ASN A 587 -17.14 -16.46 -16.25
CA ASN A 587 -16.57 -17.80 -16.33
C ASN A 587 -17.33 -18.61 -17.38
N PHE A 588 -16.76 -18.72 -18.59
CA PHE A 588 -17.31 -19.56 -19.65
C PHE A 588 -17.12 -21.03 -19.29
N ASN A 589 -18.21 -21.70 -18.94
CA ASN A 589 -18.21 -23.14 -18.76
C ASN A 589 -18.68 -23.81 -20.05
N SER A 590 -17.79 -24.53 -20.73
CA SER A 590 -18.11 -25.20 -22.00
C SER A 590 -18.98 -26.46 -21.83
N GLY A 591 -19.42 -26.77 -20.60
CA GLY A 591 -20.09 -28.05 -20.26
C GLY A 591 -19.15 -29.25 -20.29
N GLY A 592 -17.83 -29.01 -20.39
CA GLY A 592 -16.74 -29.99 -20.38
C GLY A 592 -15.86 -29.88 -19.15
N GLN A 593 -14.65 -30.46 -19.23
CA GLN A 593 -13.63 -30.44 -18.16
C GLN A 593 -12.80 -29.15 -18.10
N VAL A 594 -13.16 -28.12 -18.89
CA VAL A 594 -12.35 -26.90 -19.04
C VAL A 594 -13.23 -25.68 -18.87
N ASN A 595 -12.77 -24.75 -18.02
CA ASN A 595 -13.35 -23.42 -17.79
C ASN A 595 -12.48 -22.33 -18.42
N PHE A 596 -13.10 -21.22 -18.81
CA PHE A 596 -12.43 -20.06 -19.39
C PHE A 596 -12.79 -18.80 -18.58
N PRO A 597 -12.12 -18.53 -17.45
CA PRO A 597 -12.32 -17.31 -16.68
C PRO A 597 -11.78 -16.09 -17.45
N VAL A 598 -12.59 -15.03 -17.50
CA VAL A 598 -12.22 -13.73 -18.08
C VAL A 598 -12.53 -12.64 -17.06
N LYS A 599 -11.62 -11.69 -16.88
CA LYS A 599 -11.81 -10.50 -16.05
C LYS A 599 -11.39 -9.27 -16.84
N LEU A 600 -12.14 -8.18 -16.67
CA LEU A 600 -11.86 -6.87 -17.25
C LEU A 600 -12.13 -5.80 -16.21
N ALA A 601 -11.21 -4.83 -16.09
CA ALA A 601 -11.41 -3.62 -15.30
C ALA A 601 -10.95 -2.42 -16.12
N TYR A 602 -11.79 -1.40 -16.22
CA TYR A 602 -11.49 -0.19 -16.96
C TYR A 602 -11.81 1.04 -16.12
N THR A 603 -10.95 2.03 -16.19
CA THR A 603 -11.13 3.33 -15.54
C THR A 603 -10.89 4.43 -16.57
N TYR A 604 -11.84 5.35 -16.65
CA TYR A 604 -11.67 6.66 -17.28
C TYR A 604 -11.69 7.73 -16.19
N THR A 605 -10.75 8.67 -16.21
CA THR A 605 -10.72 9.81 -15.27
C THR A 605 -10.27 11.07 -15.96
N SER A 606 -11.00 12.14 -15.74
CA SER A 606 -10.65 13.51 -16.14
C SER A 606 -10.55 14.37 -14.89
N SER A 607 -9.56 15.25 -14.84
CA SER A 607 -9.34 16.17 -13.73
C SER A 607 -9.08 17.58 -14.24
N GLU A 608 -9.48 18.59 -13.46
CA GLU A 608 -9.16 19.98 -13.77
C GLU A 608 -9.00 20.84 -12.51
N PHE A 609 -8.04 21.76 -12.53
CA PHE A 609 -7.92 22.79 -11.51
C PHE A 609 -9.01 23.85 -11.68
N GLY A 610 -9.72 24.18 -10.60
CA GLY A 610 -10.83 25.14 -10.59
C GLY A 610 -10.37 26.60 -10.57
N ASN A 611 -9.12 26.87 -10.22
CA ASN A 611 -8.54 28.22 -10.10
C ASN A 611 -7.09 28.26 -10.61
N SER A 612 -6.59 29.47 -10.95
CA SER A 612 -5.20 29.69 -11.32
C SER A 612 -4.39 30.13 -10.10
N PHE A 613 -3.19 29.59 -9.93
CA PHE A 613 -2.28 29.92 -8.83
C PHE A 613 -0.84 29.54 -9.18
N GLU A 614 0.12 30.02 -8.37
CA GLU A 614 1.54 29.67 -8.43
C GLU A 614 1.95 29.05 -7.08
N SER A 615 2.67 27.94 -7.10
CA SER A 615 3.22 27.33 -5.89
C SER A 615 4.53 26.59 -6.17
N ASP A 616 5.37 26.46 -5.13
CA ASP A 616 6.62 25.68 -5.25
C ASP A 616 6.37 24.19 -5.57
N PHE A 617 5.17 23.67 -5.24
CA PHE A 617 4.82 22.27 -5.46
C PHE A 617 4.18 22.02 -6.84
N TRP A 618 3.20 22.85 -7.24
CA TRP A 618 2.41 22.63 -8.45
C TRP A 618 2.95 23.39 -9.66
N GLY A 619 3.90 24.34 -9.45
CA GLY A 619 4.34 25.27 -10.48
C GLY A 619 3.31 26.37 -10.78
N ASP A 620 3.33 26.87 -12.01
CA ASP A 620 2.37 27.84 -12.55
C ASP A 620 1.15 27.09 -13.09
N VAL A 621 0.04 27.14 -12.36
CA VAL A 621 -1.20 26.44 -12.71
C VAL A 621 -2.22 27.44 -13.25
N GLU A 622 -2.81 27.14 -14.40
CA GLU A 622 -3.98 27.86 -14.92
C GLU A 622 -5.26 27.04 -14.69
N LYS A 623 -6.38 27.75 -14.49
CA LYS A 623 -7.69 27.11 -14.40
C LYS A 623 -7.97 26.27 -15.65
N GLY A 624 -8.41 25.02 -15.44
CA GLY A 624 -8.68 24.07 -16.51
C GLY A 624 -7.51 23.12 -16.80
N TYR A 625 -6.31 23.36 -16.22
CA TYR A 625 -5.19 22.42 -16.35
C TYR A 625 -5.54 21.08 -15.65
N ALA A 626 -5.10 19.97 -16.25
CA ALA A 626 -5.23 18.64 -15.67
C ALA A 626 -4.16 18.40 -14.60
N LEU A 627 -4.50 17.54 -13.62
CA LEU A 627 -3.57 17.07 -12.59
C LEU A 627 -2.41 16.29 -13.22
N PRO A 628 -1.16 16.47 -12.72
CA PRO A 628 -0.04 15.64 -13.11
C PRO A 628 -0.15 14.21 -12.54
N TYR A 629 0.59 13.29 -13.12
CA TYR A 629 0.69 11.87 -12.73
C TYR A 629 -0.65 11.12 -12.74
N LEU A 630 -1.61 11.52 -13.56
CA LEU A 630 -2.92 10.89 -13.70
C LEU A 630 -3.14 10.45 -15.16
N ALA A 631 -3.19 9.13 -15.40
CA ALA A 631 -3.57 8.59 -16.69
C ALA A 631 -5.10 8.73 -16.89
N GLU A 632 -5.53 9.18 -18.08
CA GLU A 632 -6.97 9.29 -18.38
C GLU A 632 -7.62 7.90 -18.51
N ASN A 633 -6.92 6.95 -19.15
CA ASN A 633 -7.44 5.60 -19.41
C ASN A 633 -6.53 4.55 -18.80
N ILE A 634 -7.10 3.64 -18.02
CA ILE A 634 -6.43 2.46 -17.48
C ILE A 634 -7.29 1.24 -17.79
N LEU A 635 -6.67 0.20 -18.34
CA LEU A 635 -7.35 -1.06 -18.64
C LEU A 635 -6.57 -2.24 -18.08
N PHE A 636 -7.23 -3.10 -17.33
CA PHE A 636 -6.77 -4.44 -16.99
C PHE A 636 -7.65 -5.46 -17.68
N ALA A 637 -7.06 -6.46 -18.32
CA ALA A 637 -7.77 -7.59 -18.88
C ALA A 637 -7.03 -8.88 -18.55
N SER A 638 -7.73 -9.92 -18.13
CA SER A 638 -7.17 -11.26 -18.00
C SER A 638 -8.07 -12.32 -18.60
N ALA A 639 -7.44 -13.36 -19.14
CA ALA A 639 -8.12 -14.53 -19.66
C ALA A 639 -7.37 -15.79 -19.24
N GLY A 640 -8.10 -16.82 -18.86
CA GLY A 640 -7.53 -18.08 -18.39
C GLY A 640 -8.15 -19.29 -19.06
N ILE A 641 -7.46 -20.42 -18.95
CA ILE A 641 -7.94 -21.76 -19.23
C ILE A 641 -7.64 -22.61 -18.00
N ALA A 642 -8.67 -23.20 -17.41
CA ALA A 642 -8.53 -24.05 -16.22
C ALA A 642 -9.09 -25.45 -16.49
N GLY A 643 -8.28 -26.48 -16.35
CA GLY A 643 -8.64 -27.89 -16.35
C GLY A 643 -8.73 -28.45 -14.94
N ASP A 644 -8.86 -29.77 -14.83
CA ASP A 644 -9.05 -30.47 -13.54
C ASP A 644 -7.82 -30.28 -12.61
N ASN A 645 -6.61 -30.25 -13.16
CA ASN A 645 -5.37 -30.19 -12.39
C ASN A 645 -4.33 -29.21 -12.95
N TRP A 646 -4.73 -28.24 -13.76
CA TRP A 646 -3.86 -27.20 -14.29
C TRP A 646 -4.63 -25.95 -14.63
N GLU A 647 -3.96 -24.81 -14.55
CA GLU A 647 -4.47 -23.49 -14.94
C GLU A 647 -3.41 -22.75 -15.73
N LEU A 648 -3.84 -22.00 -16.72
CA LEU A 648 -3.01 -21.03 -17.45
C LEU A 648 -3.78 -19.72 -17.53
N THR A 649 -3.18 -18.62 -17.09
CA THR A 649 -3.79 -17.29 -17.09
C THR A 649 -2.82 -16.27 -17.68
N ILE A 650 -3.31 -15.45 -18.60
CA ILE A 650 -2.63 -14.28 -19.12
C ILE A 650 -3.34 -13.02 -18.62
N ALA A 651 -2.60 -11.99 -18.26
CA ALA A 651 -3.13 -10.69 -17.89
C ALA A 651 -2.39 -9.57 -18.62
N ALA A 652 -3.10 -8.55 -19.04
CA ALA A 652 -2.55 -7.35 -19.67
C ALA A 652 -3.01 -6.11 -18.90
N ARG A 653 -2.10 -5.17 -18.70
CA ARG A 653 -2.34 -3.87 -18.08
C ARG A 653 -1.92 -2.77 -19.06
N TYR A 654 -2.89 -1.98 -19.50
CA TYR A 654 -2.68 -0.79 -20.30
C TYR A 654 -2.81 0.44 -19.41
N THR A 655 -1.88 1.37 -19.55
CA THR A 655 -1.92 2.71 -18.93
C THR A 655 -1.65 3.72 -20.03
N ASP A 656 -2.50 4.73 -20.12
CA ASP A 656 -2.41 5.83 -21.08
C ASP A 656 -1.20 6.73 -20.82
N ASP A 657 -0.93 7.67 -21.72
CA ASP A 657 0.07 8.72 -21.56
C ASP A 657 -0.17 9.49 -20.26
N ILE A 658 0.91 9.83 -19.57
CA ILE A 658 0.85 10.56 -18.29
C ILE A 658 1.70 11.82 -18.41
N ARG A 659 1.12 12.98 -18.02
CA ARG A 659 1.86 14.23 -17.85
C ARG A 659 2.53 14.30 -16.47
N THR A 660 3.73 14.84 -16.39
CA THR A 660 4.46 15.02 -15.13
C THR A 660 4.27 16.38 -14.49
N GLU A 661 3.75 17.35 -15.23
CA GLU A 661 3.43 18.72 -14.78
C GLU A 661 1.96 19.05 -15.10
N ALA A 662 1.37 19.98 -14.36
CA ALA A 662 0.01 20.45 -14.64
C ALA A 662 -0.08 21.11 -16.02
N GLY A 663 -1.11 20.82 -16.80
CA GLY A 663 -1.19 21.37 -18.14
C GLY A 663 -2.44 20.97 -18.91
N GLU A 664 -2.63 21.52 -20.10
CA GLU A 664 -3.76 21.29 -21.00
C GLU A 664 -3.28 20.80 -22.38
N GLY A 665 -4.10 19.99 -23.05
CA GLY A 665 -3.86 19.54 -24.43
C GLY A 665 -2.72 18.52 -24.56
N SER A 666 -1.92 18.62 -25.64
CA SER A 666 -0.82 17.68 -25.90
C SER A 666 0.29 17.81 -24.88
N ILE A 667 0.80 16.67 -24.41
CA ILE A 667 1.87 16.61 -23.41
C ILE A 667 3.22 16.89 -24.11
N PRO A 668 4.03 17.86 -23.62
CA PRO A 668 5.40 18.05 -24.09
C PRO A 668 6.24 16.78 -23.89
N SER A 669 7.22 16.52 -24.78
CA SER A 669 7.99 15.26 -24.74
C SER A 669 8.87 15.09 -23.50
N ASP A 670 9.32 16.15 -22.88
CA ASP A 670 10.09 16.18 -21.63
C ASP A 670 9.23 15.95 -20.39
N GLU A 671 7.94 16.27 -20.48
CA GLU A 671 6.93 16.03 -19.43
C GLU A 671 6.16 14.71 -19.61
N LEU A 672 6.43 13.96 -20.69
CA LEU A 672 5.66 12.75 -21.05
C LEU A 672 6.22 11.49 -20.39
N ILE A 673 5.34 10.68 -19.82
CA ILE A 673 5.54 9.25 -19.63
C ILE A 673 4.62 8.55 -20.63
N GLU A 674 5.23 7.86 -21.61
CA GLU A 674 4.50 7.22 -22.70
C GLU A 674 3.57 6.11 -22.23
N ALA A 675 2.46 5.92 -22.95
CA ALA A 675 1.53 4.82 -22.74
C ALA A 675 2.22 3.47 -22.82
N LYS A 676 1.79 2.53 -22.00
CA LYS A 676 2.41 1.20 -21.90
C LYS A 676 1.40 0.08 -21.75
N THR A 677 1.78 -1.11 -22.25
CA THR A 677 1.00 -2.35 -22.05
C THR A 677 1.92 -3.45 -21.52
N ILE A 678 1.73 -3.82 -20.28
CA ILE A 678 2.51 -4.87 -19.62
C ILE A 678 1.67 -6.14 -19.55
N VAL A 679 2.25 -7.25 -20.03
CA VAL A 679 1.58 -8.56 -20.10
C VAL A 679 2.28 -9.55 -19.19
N ASP A 680 1.50 -10.23 -18.35
CA ASP A 680 1.99 -11.28 -17.44
C ASP A 680 1.33 -12.63 -17.76
N LEU A 681 2.06 -13.71 -17.49
CA LEU A 681 1.60 -15.08 -17.65
C LEU A 681 1.76 -15.86 -16.34
N SER A 682 0.76 -16.64 -15.98
CA SER A 682 0.80 -17.61 -14.88
C SER A 682 0.36 -18.98 -15.35
N GLY A 683 1.15 -20.01 -15.05
CA GLY A 683 0.83 -21.41 -15.22
C GLY A 683 0.93 -22.17 -13.90
N ARG A 684 -0.11 -22.94 -13.56
CA ARG A 684 -0.18 -23.72 -12.31
C ARG A 684 -0.52 -25.16 -12.64
N TYR A 685 0.15 -26.09 -11.97
CA TYR A 685 -0.09 -27.52 -12.09
C TYR A 685 -0.28 -28.15 -10.71
N PHE A 686 -1.47 -28.68 -10.45
CA PHE A 686 -1.83 -29.33 -9.18
C PHE A 686 -1.49 -30.81 -9.24
N ILE A 687 -0.38 -31.19 -8.60
CA ILE A 687 0.04 -32.59 -8.46
C ILE A 687 -0.99 -33.36 -7.61
N SER A 688 -1.55 -32.69 -6.61
CA SER A 688 -2.64 -33.12 -5.77
C SER A 688 -3.36 -31.88 -5.18
N GLU A 689 -4.41 -32.05 -4.41
CA GLU A 689 -5.06 -30.96 -3.66
C GLU A 689 -4.09 -30.21 -2.72
N ALA A 690 -3.07 -30.92 -2.23
CA ALA A 690 -2.06 -30.40 -1.32
C ALA A 690 -0.82 -29.82 -2.01
N GLN A 691 -0.55 -30.15 -3.27
CA GLN A 691 0.74 -29.88 -3.92
C GLN A 691 0.56 -29.19 -5.26
N GLU A 692 1.25 -28.08 -5.44
CA GLU A 692 1.21 -27.24 -6.63
C GLU A 692 2.63 -26.92 -7.11
N LEU A 693 2.84 -27.02 -8.42
CA LEU A 693 3.94 -26.39 -9.13
C LEU A 693 3.41 -25.18 -9.88
N TYR A 694 4.16 -24.09 -9.89
CA TYR A 694 3.78 -22.91 -10.64
C TYR A 694 4.94 -22.25 -11.35
N LEU A 695 4.62 -21.55 -12.43
CA LEU A 695 5.51 -20.69 -13.19
C LEU A 695 4.79 -19.36 -13.43
N THR A 696 5.48 -18.25 -13.15
CA THR A 696 5.00 -16.91 -13.52
C THR A 696 6.04 -16.23 -14.40
N ALA A 697 5.58 -15.48 -15.40
CA ALA A 697 6.39 -14.59 -16.19
C ALA A 697 5.76 -13.20 -16.14
N GLU A 698 6.44 -12.26 -15.47
CA GLU A 698 6.06 -10.86 -15.44
C GLU A 698 6.71 -10.13 -16.62
N ASN A 699 5.99 -9.17 -17.22
CA ASN A 699 6.43 -8.46 -18.42
C ASN A 699 6.87 -9.43 -19.54
N LEU A 700 5.98 -10.34 -19.92
CA LEU A 700 6.23 -11.46 -20.84
C LEU A 700 6.87 -11.04 -22.17
N PHE A 701 6.59 -9.85 -22.67
CA PHE A 701 7.11 -9.34 -23.94
C PHE A 701 8.35 -8.46 -23.77
N ASP A 702 8.90 -8.36 -22.56
CA ASP A 702 10.10 -7.59 -22.22
C ASP A 702 9.99 -6.12 -22.68
N GLU A 703 8.82 -5.52 -22.43
CA GLU A 703 8.57 -4.10 -22.73
C GLU A 703 9.50 -3.20 -21.91
N GLU A 704 10.28 -2.37 -22.58
CA GLU A 704 11.10 -1.34 -21.96
C GLU A 704 10.26 -0.07 -21.78
N TYR A 705 10.03 0.37 -20.55
CA TYR A 705 9.15 1.50 -20.25
C TYR A 705 9.64 2.34 -19.09
N VAL A 706 9.29 3.62 -19.12
CA VAL A 706 9.46 4.51 -17.97
C VAL A 706 8.37 4.18 -16.93
N ALA A 707 8.81 3.71 -15.76
CA ALA A 707 7.91 3.44 -14.64
C ALA A 707 7.46 4.74 -13.98
N THR A 708 8.41 5.67 -13.76
CA THR A 708 8.16 6.97 -13.12
C THR A 708 9.21 8.00 -13.49
N LYS A 709 8.82 9.28 -13.41
CA LYS A 709 9.70 10.48 -13.43
C LYS A 709 9.56 11.30 -12.14
N ILE A 710 8.94 10.77 -11.09
CA ILE A 710 8.57 11.52 -9.87
C ILE A 710 9.77 12.15 -9.14
N HIS A 711 10.97 11.65 -9.41
CA HIS A 711 12.22 12.18 -8.84
C HIS A 711 12.99 13.06 -9.84
N GLY A 712 12.32 13.59 -10.86
CA GLY A 712 12.91 14.49 -11.86
C GLY A 712 13.79 13.78 -12.90
N SER A 713 13.75 12.46 -12.99
CA SER A 713 14.54 11.63 -13.91
C SER A 713 13.85 10.31 -14.19
N SER A 714 14.16 9.68 -15.34
CA SER A 714 13.50 8.48 -15.82
C SER A 714 13.96 7.24 -15.06
N SER A 715 13.02 6.49 -14.44
CA SER A 715 13.26 5.18 -13.83
C SER A 715 12.61 4.07 -14.64
N ALA A 716 13.34 2.99 -14.90
CA ALA A 716 12.86 1.87 -15.69
C ALA A 716 11.91 0.97 -14.89
N GLY A 717 10.88 0.46 -15.57
CA GLY A 717 10.09 -0.66 -15.09
C GLY A 717 10.87 -1.98 -15.09
N LYS A 718 10.31 -2.99 -14.43
CA LYS A 718 10.94 -4.31 -14.33
C LYS A 718 10.95 -5.01 -15.69
N PRO A 719 12.10 -5.55 -16.15
CA PRO A 719 12.18 -6.35 -17.38
C PRO A 719 11.41 -7.66 -17.24
N MET A 720 11.38 -8.46 -18.31
CA MET A 720 10.81 -9.80 -18.25
C MET A 720 11.47 -10.60 -17.15
N THR A 721 10.67 -11.13 -16.22
CA THR A 721 11.15 -11.92 -15.08
C THR A 721 10.36 -13.21 -14.97
N VAL A 722 11.05 -14.35 -15.01
CA VAL A 722 10.44 -15.67 -14.84
C VAL A 722 10.74 -16.21 -13.45
N THR A 723 9.68 -16.69 -12.78
CA THR A 723 9.75 -17.33 -11.45
C THR A 723 9.11 -18.71 -11.52
N VAL A 724 9.76 -19.69 -10.91
CA VAL A 724 9.20 -21.05 -10.71
C VAL A 724 9.09 -21.33 -9.22
N GLY A 725 8.06 -22.05 -8.83
CA GLY A 725 7.87 -22.37 -7.42
C GLY A 725 7.07 -23.63 -7.19
N TYR A 726 7.10 -24.04 -5.93
CA TYR A 726 6.38 -25.18 -5.39
C TYR A 726 5.66 -24.82 -4.10
N SER A 727 4.40 -25.19 -3.98
CA SER A 727 3.59 -24.99 -2.79
C SER A 727 3.07 -26.31 -2.26
N TYR A 728 3.09 -26.46 -0.93
CA TYR A 728 2.55 -27.61 -0.21
C TYR A 728 1.64 -27.15 0.93
N LYS A 729 0.39 -27.65 0.96
CA LYS A 729 -0.59 -27.42 2.04
C LYS A 729 -0.76 -28.71 2.84
N PHE A 730 -0.98 -28.62 4.12
CA PHE A 730 -1.19 -29.77 5.02
C PHE A 730 -2.21 -29.45 6.11
#